data_1af0619e8c84f3c6b192a96d00833cd3
#
_entry.id   1af0619e8c84f3c6b192a96d00833cd3
#
_cell.length_a   1.000
_cell.length_b   1.000
_cell.length_c   1.000
_cell.angle_alpha   90.00
_cell.angle_beta   90.00
_cell.angle_gamma   90.00
#
_symmetry.space_group_name_H-M   'P 1'
#
loop_
_entity.id
_entity.type
_entity.pdbx_description
1 polymer ?
#
loop_
_entity_poly.entity_id
_entity_poly.type
_entity_poly.pdbx_seq_one_letter_code
_entity_poly.pdbx_strand_id
1 'polypeptide(L)'
;MDKRALSAIPRPALTDKSKEMPLLVPDMCYLATADRRKVNGLDTLIINFFRNNKTELKPEFRTFCQMDDYISQDLTTEKTKWKTGAVNYLTGYLYWHKDSGNIVIASVGEREVILDFLRDFRKEHGIDDQRMTIARGAAVDSEVENRIDEYQDSIKEWKLQERHKREKAEIDLQMEKFGSLPADYEQFVKETVFSDENYIFYSRAKARAYCTKCGHEFEIRKDGLYHKKIAIWNNRDQIKHNRTVRCPYCNKFLMCKSEGMGRQKLFAVQWNVLVQKYGEEVLIRYFCHTKDFRGDFHNPAIKSFERYRTVHTEKKAMDFEWYRFKSTQEVRWCFYKDRGYGYFSPPETVAPRSAVLYNKNLSGDVAGTCMKYSAVDIYVDKMVQNSQVFSNPWCIDWYFNSYRKKTYLEQLLKVGFYRLTQAVLEDHDCPEFEDGRTILETLQVNKRQFNMLRKIGNPSVRDVRILQYAGEIRQEDFDILRYIHNESYDRMYQKYLDMRRYTTIYKLNKYINKQRIVYDRDYFDYIRWLEEMGYDMRNEFNLFPRDFRKAHDDKSKEYTRFKDKQAKEDEKRFKRLLKQFRKETAAVDAMNLRIKGMFIRLPKELDELKREGETLHHCVGTYRDKVARGDTMIFFIRLEAEPDRPFYTLEWKGRVIQCRGFKNCDMTPEVKAFVNIFQEKMVEYEEKPVNRGKAG
;
A
#
# COMPACT_ATOMS: atom_id res chain seq x y z
N MET A 1 -15.24 14.48 -25.84
CA MET A 1 -14.32 14.56 -27.03
C MET A 1 -14.54 13.42 -28.00
N ASP A 2 -14.50 13.68 -29.31
CA ASP A 2 -14.59 12.66 -30.37
C ASP A 2 -13.21 11.98 -30.61
N LYS A 3 -13.03 10.78 -30.06
CA LYS A 3 -11.79 10.02 -30.16
C LYS A 3 -11.40 9.64 -31.61
N ARG A 4 -12.38 9.50 -32.54
CA ARG A 4 -12.11 9.19 -33.94
C ARG A 4 -11.45 10.37 -34.64
N ALA A 5 -12.02 11.56 -34.49
CA ALA A 5 -11.45 12.79 -35.02
C ALA A 5 -10.06 13.08 -34.43
N LEU A 6 -9.86 12.88 -33.15
CA LEU A 6 -8.57 13.06 -32.49
C LEU A 6 -7.51 12.04 -32.96
N SER A 7 -7.92 10.80 -33.23
CA SER A 7 -7.02 9.75 -33.78
C SER A 7 -6.58 10.02 -35.19
N ALA A 8 -7.36 10.75 -35.97
CA ALA A 8 -7.01 11.13 -37.35
C ALA A 8 -5.90 12.20 -37.44
N ILE A 9 -5.59 12.86 -36.34
CA ILE A 9 -4.50 13.85 -36.26
C ILE A 9 -3.16 13.11 -36.34
N PRO A 10 -2.27 13.47 -37.28
CA PRO A 10 -0.98 12.80 -37.48
C PRO A 10 -0.16 12.75 -36.16
N ARG A 11 0.71 11.74 -36.07
CA ARG A 11 1.67 11.68 -34.94
C ARG A 11 2.56 12.93 -34.96
N PRO A 12 2.88 13.46 -33.76
CA PRO A 12 3.69 14.67 -33.70
C PRO A 12 5.12 14.41 -34.19
N ALA A 13 5.64 15.37 -34.96
CA ALA A 13 7.02 15.38 -35.43
C ALA A 13 7.75 16.59 -34.82
N LEU A 14 9.03 16.42 -34.51
CA LEU A 14 9.88 17.49 -34.01
C LEU A 14 10.55 18.22 -35.16
N THR A 15 10.71 19.52 -35.02
CA THR A 15 11.60 20.32 -35.86
C THR A 15 13.06 19.99 -35.59
N ASP A 16 13.96 20.26 -36.52
CA ASP A 16 15.38 19.97 -36.32
C ASP A 16 15.95 20.73 -35.11
N LYS A 17 15.53 21.97 -34.91
CA LYS A 17 15.87 22.76 -33.71
C LYS A 17 15.41 22.10 -32.41
N SER A 18 14.23 21.51 -32.39
CA SER A 18 13.68 20.82 -31.20
C SER A 18 14.41 19.51 -30.92
N LYS A 19 14.98 18.86 -31.92
CA LYS A 19 15.78 17.63 -31.76
C LYS A 19 17.13 17.89 -31.06
N GLU A 20 17.63 19.12 -31.10
CA GLU A 20 18.88 19.51 -30.44
C GLU A 20 18.68 19.90 -28.96
N MET A 21 17.42 20.06 -28.50
CA MET A 21 17.12 20.48 -27.12
C MET A 21 17.73 19.59 -26.02
N PRO A 22 17.88 18.25 -26.15
CA PRO A 22 18.57 17.43 -25.16
C PRO A 22 20.01 17.81 -24.91
N LEU A 23 20.69 18.38 -25.89
CA LEU A 23 22.07 18.88 -25.76
C LEU A 23 22.12 20.22 -25.02
N LEU A 24 21.06 21.03 -25.15
CA LEU A 24 20.96 22.36 -24.54
C LEU A 24 20.45 22.31 -23.10
N VAL A 25 19.60 21.30 -22.76
CA VAL A 25 19.00 21.11 -21.44
C VAL A 25 19.18 19.65 -21.00
N PRO A 26 20.33 19.26 -20.47
CA PRO A 26 20.65 17.86 -20.16
C PRO A 26 19.70 17.20 -19.15
N ASP A 27 19.12 17.98 -18.23
CA ASP A 27 18.26 17.49 -17.15
C ASP A 27 16.76 17.45 -17.55
N MET A 28 16.44 17.70 -18.83
CA MET A 28 15.08 17.64 -19.35
C MET A 28 14.59 16.18 -19.41
N CYS A 29 13.45 15.89 -18.78
CA CYS A 29 12.79 14.60 -18.90
C CYS A 29 11.83 14.55 -20.10
N TYR A 30 11.09 15.62 -20.33
CA TYR A 30 10.13 15.74 -21.43
C TYR A 30 10.32 17.07 -22.16
N LEU A 31 10.29 16.98 -23.48
CA LEU A 31 10.06 18.14 -24.35
C LEU A 31 8.58 18.20 -24.69
N ALA A 32 7.92 19.34 -24.45
CA ALA A 32 6.54 19.57 -24.82
C ALA A 32 6.45 20.50 -26.03
N THR A 33 5.63 20.12 -27.02
CA THR A 33 5.23 20.99 -28.13
C THR A 33 3.75 21.28 -28.07
N ALA A 34 3.30 22.45 -28.51
CA ALA A 34 1.91 22.83 -28.47
C ALA A 34 1.41 23.35 -29.81
N ASP A 35 0.16 23.00 -30.13
CA ASP A 35 -0.56 23.44 -31.29
C ASP A 35 -2.03 23.69 -30.94
N ARG A 36 -2.66 24.70 -31.56
CA ARG A 36 -4.06 25.05 -31.32
C ARG A 36 -4.80 25.06 -32.67
N ARG A 37 -5.84 24.25 -32.76
CA ARG A 37 -6.64 24.13 -33.99
C ARG A 37 -8.09 23.76 -33.71
N LYS A 38 -8.94 23.90 -34.70
CA LYS A 38 -10.31 23.40 -34.64
C LYS A 38 -10.36 21.93 -35.00
N VAL A 39 -10.95 21.11 -34.11
CA VAL A 39 -11.24 19.69 -34.34
C VAL A 39 -12.76 19.50 -34.25
N ASN A 40 -13.39 19.07 -35.33
CA ASN A 40 -14.86 19.03 -35.44
C ASN A 40 -15.54 20.36 -35.06
N GLY A 41 -14.94 21.50 -35.44
CA GLY A 41 -15.45 22.82 -35.10
C GLY A 41 -15.12 23.34 -33.72
N LEU A 42 -14.63 22.49 -32.79
CA LEU A 42 -14.26 22.86 -31.43
C LEU A 42 -12.80 23.28 -31.36
N ASP A 43 -12.55 24.38 -30.66
CA ASP A 43 -11.21 24.87 -30.39
C ASP A 43 -10.47 23.88 -29.49
N THR A 44 -9.33 23.40 -29.95
CA THR A 44 -8.60 22.30 -29.31
C THR A 44 -7.12 22.64 -29.22
N LEU A 45 -6.62 22.72 -27.99
CA LEU A 45 -5.19 22.75 -27.68
C LEU A 45 -4.65 21.31 -27.69
N ILE A 46 -3.55 21.10 -28.38
CA ILE A 46 -2.85 19.82 -28.46
C ILE A 46 -1.46 20.00 -27.87
N ILE A 47 -1.16 19.30 -26.80
CA ILE A 47 0.17 19.30 -26.19
C ILE A 47 0.78 17.93 -26.40
N ASN A 48 1.91 17.85 -27.09
CA ASN A 48 2.63 16.61 -27.35
C ASN A 48 3.84 16.52 -26.45
N PHE A 49 4.04 15.36 -25.80
CA PHE A 49 5.13 15.11 -24.87
C PHE A 49 6.09 14.06 -25.46
N PHE A 50 7.35 14.46 -25.58
CA PHE A 50 8.45 13.63 -26.08
C PHE A 50 9.38 13.32 -24.92
N ARG A 51 9.54 12.04 -24.61
CA ARG A 51 10.45 11.59 -23.55
C ARG A 51 11.91 11.70 -24.00
N ASN A 52 12.73 12.29 -23.18
CA ASN A 52 14.17 12.36 -23.39
C ASN A 52 14.85 11.07 -22.89
N ASN A 53 15.34 10.25 -23.82
CA ASN A 53 16.08 9.03 -23.51
C ASN A 53 17.61 9.26 -23.55
N LYS A 54 18.05 10.51 -23.44
CA LYS A 54 19.47 10.97 -23.55
C LYS A 54 20.10 10.84 -24.95
N THR A 55 19.59 9.97 -25.80
CA THR A 55 20.06 9.76 -27.17
C THR A 55 19.08 10.27 -28.22
N GLU A 56 17.81 10.27 -27.93
CA GLU A 56 16.74 10.67 -28.82
C GLU A 56 15.49 11.11 -28.03
N LEU A 57 14.66 11.95 -28.65
CA LEU A 57 13.34 12.34 -28.16
C LEU A 57 12.27 11.45 -28.81
N LYS A 58 11.55 10.66 -28.01
CA LYS A 58 10.47 9.79 -28.49
C LYS A 58 9.11 10.31 -28.05
N PRO A 59 8.10 10.40 -28.98
CA PRO A 59 6.74 10.75 -28.59
C PRO A 59 6.19 9.68 -27.63
N GLU A 60 5.76 10.09 -26.44
CA GLU A 60 5.23 9.18 -25.42
C GLU A 60 3.72 9.31 -25.29
N PHE A 61 3.23 10.52 -25.17
CA PHE A 61 1.79 10.79 -25.16
C PHE A 61 1.48 12.20 -25.67
N ARG A 62 0.21 12.46 -25.96
CA ARG A 62 -0.30 13.80 -26.23
C ARG A 62 -1.61 14.05 -25.51
N THR A 63 -1.81 15.28 -25.06
CA THR A 63 -3.04 15.71 -24.38
C THR A 63 -3.80 16.66 -25.28
N PHE A 64 -5.09 16.40 -25.42
CA PHE A 64 -6.05 17.26 -26.12
C PHE A 64 -6.89 17.99 -25.07
N CYS A 65 -6.96 19.30 -25.15
CA CYS A 65 -7.71 20.15 -24.24
C CYS A 65 -8.75 20.96 -25.03
N GLN A 66 -10.01 20.93 -24.59
CA GLN A 66 -11.12 21.73 -25.08
C GLN A 66 -11.71 22.51 -23.92
N MET A 67 -12.65 23.42 -24.16
CA MET A 67 -13.19 24.28 -23.11
C MET A 67 -13.94 23.50 -22.01
N ASP A 68 -14.45 22.32 -22.31
CA ASP A 68 -15.29 21.50 -21.44
C ASP A 68 -14.75 20.09 -21.17
N ASP A 69 -13.64 19.71 -21.82
CA ASP A 69 -13.10 18.34 -21.72
C ASP A 69 -11.61 18.29 -22.04
N TYR A 70 -10.93 17.26 -21.51
CA TYR A 70 -9.58 16.87 -21.92
C TYR A 70 -9.40 15.36 -21.94
N ILE A 71 -8.50 14.88 -22.77
CA ILE A 71 -8.13 13.47 -22.85
C ILE A 71 -6.71 13.33 -23.37
N SER A 72 -5.99 12.32 -22.89
CA SER A 72 -4.63 12.02 -23.33
C SER A 72 -4.59 10.73 -24.14
N GLN A 73 -3.77 10.72 -25.18
CA GLN A 73 -3.50 9.58 -26.05
C GLN A 73 -2.09 9.06 -25.79
N ASP A 74 -1.99 7.74 -25.56
CA ASP A 74 -0.70 7.04 -25.44
C ASP A 74 -0.13 6.83 -26.86
N LEU A 75 1.10 7.29 -27.08
CA LEU A 75 1.81 7.20 -28.36
C LEU A 75 2.90 6.11 -28.35
N THR A 76 3.09 5.42 -27.23
CA THR A 76 4.12 4.37 -27.10
C THR A 76 3.76 3.07 -27.81
N THR A 77 2.48 2.87 -28.12
CA THR A 77 1.95 1.65 -28.75
C THR A 77 1.26 1.98 -30.07
N GLU A 78 1.23 1.01 -30.99
CA GLU A 78 0.46 1.14 -32.23
C GLU A 78 -1.05 1.17 -32.00
N LYS A 79 -1.52 0.44 -30.99
CA LYS A 79 -2.93 0.47 -30.60
C LYS A 79 -3.20 1.71 -29.77
N THR A 80 -4.10 2.54 -30.24
CA THR A 80 -4.52 3.77 -29.55
C THR A 80 -5.08 3.46 -28.17
N LYS A 81 -4.40 3.93 -27.13
CA LYS A 81 -4.87 3.88 -25.74
C LYS A 81 -5.15 5.30 -25.25
N TRP A 82 -6.28 5.46 -24.56
CA TRP A 82 -6.72 6.75 -24.03
C TRP A 82 -6.63 6.77 -22.52
N LYS A 83 -6.14 7.88 -21.97
CA LYS A 83 -5.98 8.13 -20.54
C LYS A 83 -6.61 9.47 -20.16
N THR A 84 -7.11 9.57 -18.95
CA THR A 84 -7.73 10.79 -18.39
C THR A 84 -6.94 11.36 -17.20
N GLY A 85 -5.67 10.99 -17.06
CA GLY A 85 -4.81 11.48 -16.00
C GLY A 85 -4.40 12.95 -16.18
N ALA A 86 -4.07 13.64 -15.10
CA ALA A 86 -3.45 14.97 -15.15
C ALA A 86 -2.06 14.91 -15.80
N VAL A 87 -1.58 16.02 -16.33
CA VAL A 87 -0.27 16.07 -17.04
C VAL A 87 0.86 15.61 -16.13
N ASN A 88 0.92 16.09 -14.90
CA ASN A 88 1.91 15.67 -13.91
C ASN A 88 1.86 14.16 -13.60
N TYR A 89 0.67 13.56 -13.59
CA TYR A 89 0.48 12.13 -13.41
C TYR A 89 0.97 11.32 -14.62
N LEU A 90 0.77 11.83 -15.85
CA LEU A 90 1.18 11.17 -17.08
C LEU A 90 2.70 11.25 -17.31
N THR A 91 3.34 12.34 -16.89
CA THR A 91 4.80 12.53 -16.94
C THR A 91 5.53 11.73 -15.85
N GLY A 92 4.81 11.12 -14.93
CA GLY A 92 5.38 10.42 -13.78
C GLY A 92 5.87 11.42 -12.73
N TYR A 93 5.12 11.58 -11.65
CA TYR A 93 5.47 12.49 -10.55
C TYR A 93 6.82 12.13 -9.95
N LEU A 94 7.88 12.84 -10.30
CA LEU A 94 9.24 12.65 -9.79
C LEU A 94 9.50 13.45 -8.51
N TYR A 95 8.47 13.73 -7.73
CA TYR A 95 8.54 14.53 -6.49
C TYR A 95 9.50 13.96 -5.43
N TRP A 96 9.88 12.68 -5.55
CA TRP A 96 10.71 11.99 -4.55
C TRP A 96 12.15 11.75 -4.98
N HIS A 97 12.52 12.11 -6.21
CA HIS A 97 13.90 11.98 -6.69
C HIS A 97 14.50 13.36 -6.91
N LYS A 98 15.72 13.57 -6.41
CA LYS A 98 16.53 14.79 -6.61
C LYS A 98 16.80 15.13 -8.08
N ASP A 99 16.51 14.21 -8.98
CA ASP A 99 16.66 14.30 -10.43
C ASP A 99 15.28 14.44 -11.13
N SER A 100 14.33 15.16 -10.53
CA SER A 100 13.05 15.48 -11.14
C SER A 100 13.28 16.36 -12.36
N GLY A 101 13.47 15.73 -13.49
CA GLY A 101 13.64 16.42 -14.74
C GLY A 101 12.40 17.17 -15.14
N ASN A 102 12.58 18.43 -15.48
CA ASN A 102 11.53 19.36 -15.83
C ASN A 102 10.93 19.03 -17.19
N ILE A 103 9.66 19.32 -17.38
CA ILE A 103 9.06 19.49 -18.69
C ILE A 103 9.61 20.81 -19.26
N VAL A 104 10.17 20.77 -20.47
CA VAL A 104 10.66 21.94 -21.18
C VAL A 104 9.76 22.15 -22.38
N ILE A 105 9.22 23.37 -22.56
CA ILE A 105 8.41 23.72 -23.73
C ILE A 105 9.34 24.14 -24.87
N ALA A 106 9.15 23.60 -26.06
CA ALA A 106 10.10 23.68 -27.18
C ALA A 106 10.37 25.13 -27.67
N SER A 107 9.42 26.04 -27.50
CA SER A 107 9.60 27.45 -27.88
C SER A 107 8.71 28.42 -27.08
N VAL A 108 9.10 29.70 -27.09
CA VAL A 108 8.26 30.76 -26.51
C VAL A 108 6.90 30.82 -27.22
N GLY A 109 6.84 30.62 -28.54
CA GLY A 109 5.59 30.63 -29.28
C GLY A 109 4.62 29.53 -28.86
N GLU A 110 5.13 28.31 -28.62
CA GLU A 110 4.30 27.18 -28.14
C GLU A 110 3.83 27.42 -26.70
N ARG A 111 4.65 28.05 -25.87
CA ARG A 111 4.25 28.48 -24.51
C ARG A 111 3.10 29.48 -24.57
N GLU A 112 3.18 30.48 -25.44
CA GLU A 112 2.10 31.47 -25.63
C GLU A 112 0.80 30.80 -26.14
N VAL A 113 0.89 29.83 -27.05
CA VAL A 113 -0.28 29.04 -27.50
C VAL A 113 -1.00 28.36 -26.33
N ILE A 114 -0.26 27.78 -25.40
CA ILE A 114 -0.85 27.15 -24.19
C ILE A 114 -1.50 28.22 -23.32
N LEU A 115 -0.78 29.30 -23.01
CA LEU A 115 -1.26 30.37 -22.14
C LEU A 115 -2.48 31.10 -22.72
N ASP A 116 -2.52 31.32 -24.04
CA ASP A 116 -3.67 31.97 -24.70
C ASP A 116 -4.91 31.05 -24.60
N PHE A 117 -4.78 29.75 -24.83
CA PHE A 117 -5.88 28.82 -24.65
C PHE A 117 -6.38 28.82 -23.19
N LEU A 118 -5.49 28.76 -22.21
CA LEU A 118 -5.85 28.76 -20.79
C LEU A 118 -6.51 30.09 -20.36
N ARG A 119 -6.11 31.21 -20.97
CA ARG A 119 -6.73 32.53 -20.73
C ARG A 119 -8.15 32.55 -21.29
N ASP A 120 -8.36 32.05 -22.52
CA ASP A 120 -9.68 31.95 -23.14
C ASP A 120 -10.61 31.04 -22.33
N PHE A 121 -10.10 29.89 -21.86
CA PHE A 121 -10.83 28.99 -20.98
C PHE A 121 -11.30 29.69 -19.69
N ARG A 122 -10.40 30.41 -19.02
CA ARG A 122 -10.76 31.16 -17.78
C ARG A 122 -11.80 32.22 -18.04
N LYS A 123 -11.68 32.95 -19.15
CA LYS A 123 -12.64 33.99 -19.55
C LYS A 123 -14.02 33.39 -19.82
N GLU A 124 -14.09 32.28 -20.56
CA GLU A 124 -15.36 31.61 -20.86
C GLU A 124 -16.07 31.11 -19.61
N HIS A 125 -15.31 30.60 -18.62
CA HIS A 125 -15.85 30.07 -17.36
C HIS A 125 -15.95 31.11 -16.22
N GLY A 126 -15.69 32.39 -16.46
CA GLY A 126 -15.80 33.45 -15.47
C GLY A 126 -14.84 33.29 -14.28
N ILE A 127 -13.71 32.64 -14.46
CA ILE A 127 -12.70 32.40 -13.41
C ILE A 127 -11.86 33.69 -13.26
N ASP A 128 -11.90 34.33 -12.10
CA ASP A 128 -11.22 35.61 -11.81
C ASP A 128 -9.69 35.50 -11.97
N ASP A 129 -9.10 36.47 -12.65
CA ASP A 129 -7.72 36.46 -13.14
C ASP A 129 -6.72 37.20 -12.22
N GLN A 130 -7.08 37.48 -10.97
CA GLN A 130 -6.22 38.27 -10.05
C GLN A 130 -4.80 37.67 -9.81
N ARG A 131 -4.51 36.45 -10.27
CA ARG A 131 -3.20 35.79 -10.13
C ARG A 131 -2.42 35.64 -11.44
N MET A 132 -2.92 36.05 -12.58
CA MET A 132 -2.32 35.84 -13.91
C MET A 132 -1.64 37.10 -14.52
N THR A 133 -1.05 37.94 -13.71
CA THR A 133 -0.10 38.95 -14.22
C THR A 133 1.29 38.42 -14.44
N ILE A 134 1.43 37.29 -15.19
CA ILE A 134 2.73 36.95 -15.71
C ILE A 134 2.93 37.77 -16.98
N ALA A 135 3.94 38.61 -16.99
CA ALA A 135 4.32 39.38 -18.18
C ALA A 135 4.61 38.39 -19.34
N ARG A 136 4.07 38.70 -20.53
CA ARG A 136 4.33 37.88 -21.74
C ARG A 136 5.84 37.60 -21.86
N GLY A 137 6.21 36.34 -21.94
CA GLY A 137 7.58 35.89 -22.07
C GLY A 137 8.35 35.62 -20.75
N ALA A 138 7.78 35.86 -19.58
CA ALA A 138 8.44 35.67 -18.28
C ALA A 138 8.04 34.37 -17.55
N ALA A 139 7.03 33.63 -18.04
CA ALA A 139 6.59 32.38 -17.44
C ALA A 139 7.67 31.29 -17.62
N VAL A 140 8.03 30.59 -16.52
CA VAL A 140 8.84 29.40 -16.56
C VAL A 140 7.99 28.17 -16.86
N ASP A 141 8.59 27.12 -17.45
CA ASP A 141 7.85 25.94 -17.94
C ASP A 141 7.10 25.21 -16.81
N SER A 142 7.65 25.14 -15.60
CA SER A 142 6.98 24.57 -14.42
C SER A 142 5.72 25.34 -14.02
N GLU A 143 5.65 26.63 -14.30
CA GLU A 143 4.49 27.46 -14.02
C GLU A 143 3.38 27.19 -15.04
N VAL A 144 3.74 26.97 -16.31
CA VAL A 144 2.79 26.55 -17.36
C VAL A 144 2.23 25.18 -17.05
N GLU A 145 3.06 24.24 -16.60
CA GLU A 145 2.64 22.89 -16.16
C GLU A 145 1.58 23.01 -15.05
N ASN A 146 1.84 23.80 -14.02
CA ASN A 146 0.88 24.03 -12.93
C ASN A 146 -0.45 24.62 -13.44
N ARG A 147 -0.42 25.50 -14.45
CA ARG A 147 -1.65 26.06 -15.05
C ARG A 147 -2.44 25.03 -15.85
N ILE A 148 -1.77 24.11 -16.54
CA ILE A 148 -2.42 22.98 -17.20
C ILE A 148 -3.11 22.09 -16.18
N ASP A 149 -2.46 21.80 -15.05
CA ASP A 149 -3.05 21.01 -13.97
C ASP A 149 -4.27 21.71 -13.35
N GLU A 150 -4.18 23.02 -13.09
CA GLU A 150 -5.32 23.83 -12.62
C GLU A 150 -6.51 23.78 -13.58
N TYR A 151 -6.26 23.86 -14.90
CA TYR A 151 -7.27 23.69 -15.93
C TYR A 151 -7.91 22.31 -15.87
N GLN A 152 -7.10 21.25 -15.83
CA GLN A 152 -7.58 19.88 -15.79
C GLN A 152 -8.38 19.57 -14.52
N ASP A 153 -7.95 20.12 -13.39
CA ASP A 153 -8.69 20.01 -12.12
C ASP A 153 -10.01 20.77 -12.17
N SER A 154 -10.05 21.96 -12.80
CA SER A 154 -11.29 22.70 -12.99
C SER A 154 -12.31 21.94 -13.85
N ILE A 155 -11.87 21.29 -14.94
CA ILE A 155 -12.72 20.42 -15.76
C ILE A 155 -13.25 19.22 -14.97
N LYS A 156 -12.39 18.56 -14.16
CA LYS A 156 -12.82 17.44 -13.30
C LYS A 156 -13.89 17.90 -12.30
N GLU A 157 -13.64 19.05 -11.64
CA GLU A 157 -14.56 19.62 -10.66
C GLU A 157 -15.90 20.02 -11.29
N TRP A 158 -15.88 20.62 -12.48
CA TRP A 158 -17.10 20.97 -13.22
C TRP A 158 -17.90 19.71 -13.61
N LYS A 159 -17.25 18.68 -14.15
CA LYS A 159 -17.89 17.39 -14.45
C LYS A 159 -18.47 16.72 -13.21
N LEU A 160 -17.79 16.85 -12.08
CA LEU A 160 -18.28 16.39 -10.80
C LEU A 160 -19.55 17.15 -10.39
N GLN A 161 -19.56 18.45 -10.52
CA GLN A 161 -20.75 19.27 -10.21
C GLN A 161 -21.94 18.93 -11.11
N GLU A 162 -21.71 18.74 -12.42
CA GLU A 162 -22.78 18.32 -13.35
C GLU A 162 -23.33 16.93 -13.00
N ARG A 163 -22.47 16.02 -12.57
CA ARG A 163 -22.90 14.72 -12.04
C ARG A 163 -23.73 14.91 -10.78
N HIS A 164 -23.28 15.73 -9.85
CA HIS A 164 -24.00 15.98 -8.60
C HIS A 164 -25.35 16.68 -8.82
N LYS A 165 -25.50 17.54 -9.84
CA LYS A 165 -26.81 18.08 -10.19
C LYS A 165 -27.79 16.97 -10.60
N ARG A 166 -27.30 15.95 -11.35
CA ARG A 166 -28.12 14.78 -11.74
C ARG A 166 -28.44 13.87 -10.55
N GLU A 167 -27.48 13.74 -9.63
CA GLU A 167 -27.59 12.88 -8.46
C GLU A 167 -28.15 13.61 -7.23
N LYS A 168 -28.50 14.90 -7.38
CA LYS A 168 -28.92 15.73 -6.25
C LYS A 168 -30.07 15.11 -5.45
N ALA A 169 -31.09 14.60 -6.13
CA ALA A 169 -32.23 13.99 -5.47
C ALA A 169 -31.85 12.76 -4.64
N GLU A 170 -30.88 11.95 -5.12
CA GLU A 170 -30.37 10.80 -4.36
C GLU A 170 -29.57 11.26 -3.13
N ILE A 171 -28.71 12.28 -3.30
CA ILE A 171 -27.92 12.84 -2.18
C ILE A 171 -28.86 13.43 -1.14
N ASP A 172 -29.85 14.25 -1.55
CA ASP A 172 -30.82 14.88 -0.66
C ASP A 172 -31.60 13.78 0.12
N LEU A 173 -32.07 12.74 -0.54
CA LEU A 173 -32.72 11.60 0.09
C LEU A 173 -31.83 10.90 1.14
N GLN A 174 -30.52 10.75 0.86
CA GLN A 174 -29.60 10.15 1.83
C GLN A 174 -29.32 11.11 3.00
N MET A 175 -29.35 12.43 2.76
CA MET A 175 -29.13 13.42 3.82
C MET A 175 -30.38 13.62 4.70
N GLU A 176 -31.56 13.32 4.19
CA GLU A 176 -32.82 13.27 4.97
C GLU A 176 -32.86 12.06 5.93
N LYS A 177 -32.05 11.04 5.69
CA LYS A 177 -31.89 9.89 6.59
C LYS A 177 -31.10 10.33 7.85
N PHE A 178 -31.82 10.81 8.83
CA PHE A 178 -31.24 11.10 10.15
C PHE A 178 -32.28 10.86 11.24
N GLY A 179 -31.83 10.32 12.37
CA GLY A 179 -32.63 10.28 13.58
C GLY A 179 -32.43 11.57 14.40
N SER A 180 -33.33 11.80 15.36
CA SER A 180 -33.09 12.83 16.37
C SER A 180 -31.78 12.54 17.11
N LEU A 181 -31.03 13.60 17.43
CA LEU A 181 -29.87 13.43 18.30
C LEU A 181 -30.31 12.89 19.67
N PRO A 182 -29.47 12.07 20.34
CA PRO A 182 -29.77 11.60 21.69
C PRO A 182 -30.10 12.75 22.64
N ALA A 183 -31.04 12.55 23.57
CA ALA A 183 -31.49 13.61 24.47
C ALA A 183 -30.37 14.25 25.30
N ASP A 184 -29.32 13.46 25.59
CA ASP A 184 -28.16 13.91 26.35
C ASP A 184 -26.96 14.33 25.47
N TYR A 185 -27.17 14.47 24.15
CA TYR A 185 -26.09 14.71 23.21
C TYR A 185 -25.38 16.05 23.45
N GLU A 186 -26.11 17.11 23.75
CA GLU A 186 -25.51 18.42 24.06
C GLU A 186 -24.66 18.35 25.33
N GLN A 187 -25.12 17.63 26.36
CA GLN A 187 -24.38 17.41 27.59
C GLN A 187 -23.12 16.56 27.30
N PHE A 188 -23.22 15.52 26.48
CA PHE A 188 -22.10 14.71 26.04
C PHE A 188 -21.04 15.58 25.33
N VAL A 189 -21.44 16.45 24.43
CA VAL A 189 -20.50 17.36 23.73
C VAL A 189 -19.79 18.25 24.74
N LYS A 190 -20.53 18.84 25.67
CA LYS A 190 -19.98 19.77 26.68
C LYS A 190 -19.03 19.09 27.67
N GLU A 191 -19.38 17.91 28.16
CA GLU A 191 -18.68 17.26 29.27
C GLU A 191 -17.64 16.24 28.83
N THR A 192 -17.86 15.56 27.70
CA THR A 192 -17.01 14.48 27.20
C THR A 192 -16.15 14.95 26.03
N VAL A 193 -16.74 15.49 24.97
CA VAL A 193 -15.99 15.91 23.78
C VAL A 193 -15.03 17.06 24.11
N PHE A 194 -15.46 17.98 24.98
CA PHE A 194 -14.64 19.09 25.46
C PHE A 194 -14.09 18.85 26.89
N SER A 195 -13.91 17.60 27.31
CA SER A 195 -13.40 17.27 28.67
C SER A 195 -12.06 17.93 28.98
N ASP A 196 -11.17 17.97 28.02
CA ASP A 196 -9.81 18.50 28.15
C ASP A 196 -9.73 20.02 27.84
N GLU A 197 -10.78 20.60 27.26
CA GLU A 197 -10.87 22.01 26.91
C GLU A 197 -11.48 22.82 28.05
N ASN A 198 -10.82 22.74 29.21
CA ASN A 198 -11.16 23.48 30.41
C ASN A 198 -9.93 24.23 30.91
N TYR A 199 -10.16 25.45 31.40
CA TYR A 199 -9.10 26.40 31.74
C TYR A 199 -9.38 27.09 33.07
N ILE A 200 -8.33 27.64 33.65
CA ILE A 200 -8.47 28.61 34.74
C ILE A 200 -8.20 30.00 34.14
N PHE A 201 -9.24 30.81 33.96
CA PHE A 201 -9.10 32.19 33.59
C PHE A 201 -8.78 33.04 34.79
N TYR A 202 -7.86 34.00 34.67
CA TYR A 202 -7.45 34.83 35.78
C TYR A 202 -7.23 36.28 35.37
N SER A 203 -7.51 37.20 36.33
CA SER A 203 -7.18 38.60 36.27
C SER A 203 -6.43 39.04 37.49
N ARG A 204 -5.16 39.43 37.36
CA ARG A 204 -4.39 39.97 38.47
C ARG A 204 -4.91 41.33 38.93
N ALA A 205 -5.42 42.13 37.99
CA ALA A 205 -6.00 43.44 38.34
C ALA A 205 -7.27 43.32 39.22
N LYS A 206 -8.09 42.29 38.95
CA LYS A 206 -9.30 41.99 39.71
C LYS A 206 -9.06 41.01 40.86
N ALA A 207 -7.83 40.56 41.06
CA ALA A 207 -7.43 39.59 42.07
C ALA A 207 -8.28 38.30 42.12
N ARG A 208 -8.73 37.81 40.93
CA ARG A 208 -9.62 36.65 40.84
C ARG A 208 -9.23 35.66 39.74
N ALA A 209 -9.66 34.43 39.89
CA ALA A 209 -9.58 33.39 38.90
C ALA A 209 -10.88 32.59 38.87
N TYR A 210 -11.24 32.10 37.67
CA TYR A 210 -12.43 31.33 37.41
C TYR A 210 -12.07 29.98 36.75
N CYS A 211 -12.60 28.90 37.28
CA CYS A 211 -12.39 27.54 36.72
C CYS A 211 -13.55 27.16 35.83
N THR A 212 -13.32 26.97 34.53
CA THR A 212 -14.39 26.60 33.57
C THR A 212 -14.89 25.15 33.79
N LYS A 213 -14.12 24.26 34.48
CA LYS A 213 -14.53 22.88 34.72
C LYS A 213 -15.61 22.76 35.79
N CYS A 214 -15.48 23.51 36.88
CA CYS A 214 -16.41 23.44 38.02
C CYS A 214 -17.24 24.70 38.23
N GLY A 215 -17.02 25.76 37.43
CA GLY A 215 -17.77 26.99 37.51
C GLY A 215 -17.47 27.87 38.75
N HIS A 216 -16.45 27.55 39.54
CA HIS A 216 -16.13 28.32 40.76
C HIS A 216 -15.15 29.45 40.45
N GLU A 217 -15.46 30.61 41.00
CA GLU A 217 -14.57 31.76 41.08
C GLU A 217 -13.84 31.77 42.42
N PHE A 218 -12.57 32.14 42.45
CA PHE A 218 -11.76 32.21 43.65
C PHE A 218 -10.74 33.35 43.59
N GLU A 219 -10.36 33.80 44.80
CA GLU A 219 -9.41 34.91 44.94
C GLU A 219 -7.98 34.46 44.71
N ILE A 220 -7.20 35.33 44.10
CA ILE A 220 -5.75 35.16 43.89
C ILE A 220 -5.01 36.39 44.40
N ARG A 221 -3.78 36.18 44.87
CA ARG A 221 -2.89 37.33 45.24
C ARG A 221 -2.28 37.93 43.98
N LYS A 222 -1.75 39.16 44.11
CA LYS A 222 -1.06 39.86 42.99
C LYS A 222 0.14 39.10 42.45
N ASP A 223 0.79 38.26 43.27
CA ASP A 223 1.88 37.36 42.88
C ASP A 223 1.39 36.07 42.16
N GLY A 224 0.07 35.88 42.07
CA GLY A 224 -0.56 34.70 41.44
C GLY A 224 -0.75 33.53 42.37
N LEU A 225 -0.43 33.65 43.65
CA LEU A 225 -0.71 32.63 44.66
C LEU A 225 -2.18 32.66 45.07
N TYR A 226 -2.76 31.51 45.36
CA TYR A 226 -4.11 31.38 45.89
C TYR A 226 -4.14 30.57 47.16
N HIS A 227 -5.03 30.93 48.09
CA HIS A 227 -5.16 30.26 49.37
C HIS A 227 -5.83 28.89 49.21
N LYS A 228 -5.06 27.83 49.49
CA LYS A 228 -5.64 26.54 49.87
C LYS A 228 -5.70 26.47 51.40
N LYS A 229 -6.81 26.02 51.96
CA LYS A 229 -6.91 25.64 53.37
C LYS A 229 -5.98 24.49 53.77
N ILE A 230 -5.18 23.98 52.83
CA ILE A 230 -4.23 22.87 53.07
C ILE A 230 -2.84 23.38 52.63
N ALA A 231 -1.95 23.52 53.56
CA ALA A 231 -0.56 23.90 53.36
C ALA A 231 0.17 22.87 52.47
N ILE A 232 0.49 23.25 51.26
CA ILE A 232 1.47 22.52 50.43
C ILE A 232 2.48 23.52 49.91
N TRP A 233 3.66 23.42 50.42
CA TRP A 233 4.86 24.19 50.12
C TRP A 233 5.39 23.79 48.73
N ASN A 234 4.79 24.29 47.64
CA ASN A 234 5.38 24.12 46.35
C ASN A 234 5.10 25.35 45.46
N ASN A 235 6.16 26.00 45.00
CA ASN A 235 6.19 27.05 43.99
C ASN A 235 5.49 26.66 42.68
N ARG A 236 4.91 25.46 42.58
CA ARG A 236 4.21 24.92 41.43
C ARG A 236 2.78 25.46 41.28
N ASP A 237 2.18 26.02 42.30
CA ASP A 237 0.77 26.43 42.30
C ASP A 237 0.54 27.91 42.00
N GLN A 238 1.52 28.59 41.41
CA GLN A 238 1.39 29.97 41.01
C GLN A 238 0.64 30.10 39.69
N ILE A 239 -0.46 30.85 39.65
CA ILE A 239 -1.25 31.15 38.47
C ILE A 239 -0.47 32.08 37.54
N LYS A 240 -0.03 31.54 36.41
CA LYS A 240 0.63 32.26 35.30
C LYS A 240 0.06 31.80 33.97
N HIS A 241 0.11 32.67 32.97
CA HIS A 241 -0.32 32.34 31.62
C HIS A 241 0.39 31.09 31.07
N ASN A 242 -0.38 30.15 30.51
CA ASN A 242 0.06 28.85 29.99
C ASN A 242 0.68 27.90 31.04
N ARG A 243 0.54 28.17 32.32
CA ARG A 243 0.95 27.24 33.36
C ARG A 243 -0.22 26.39 33.82
N THR A 244 0.02 25.10 34.02
CA THR A 244 -0.97 24.17 34.59
C THR A 244 -0.93 24.23 36.09
N VAL A 245 -2.08 24.47 36.71
CA VAL A 245 -2.22 24.48 38.18
C VAL A 245 -3.45 23.68 38.61
N ARG A 246 -3.50 23.28 39.86
CA ARG A 246 -4.60 22.53 40.43
C ARG A 246 -5.71 23.49 40.89
N CYS A 247 -6.95 23.30 40.40
CA CYS A 247 -8.09 24.05 40.90
C CYS A 247 -8.37 23.76 42.37
N PRO A 248 -8.56 24.76 43.24
CA PRO A 248 -8.81 24.54 44.67
C PRO A 248 -10.17 23.87 44.98
N TYR A 249 -11.12 23.93 44.05
CA TYR A 249 -12.47 23.38 44.23
C TYR A 249 -12.62 21.97 43.62
N CYS A 250 -12.37 21.81 42.31
CA CYS A 250 -12.54 20.51 41.68
C CYS A 250 -11.30 19.63 41.66
N ASN A 251 -10.17 20.14 42.16
CA ASN A 251 -8.90 19.42 42.31
C ASN A 251 -8.25 18.93 40.97
N LYS A 252 -8.77 19.40 39.84
CA LYS A 252 -8.23 19.07 38.50
C LYS A 252 -7.07 20.00 38.14
N PHE A 253 -6.09 19.45 37.40
CA PHE A 253 -5.01 20.24 36.82
C PHE A 253 -5.50 20.89 35.52
N LEU A 254 -5.47 22.21 35.45
CA LEU A 254 -5.96 22.99 34.33
C LEU A 254 -4.96 24.07 33.91
N MET A 255 -4.89 24.35 32.66
CA MET A 255 -4.04 25.41 32.12
C MET A 255 -4.62 26.79 32.44
N CYS A 256 -3.78 27.71 32.89
CA CYS A 256 -4.18 29.07 33.17
C CYS A 256 -4.10 29.97 31.95
N LYS A 257 -5.12 30.78 31.73
CA LYS A 257 -5.19 31.80 30.68
C LYS A 257 -5.55 33.14 31.28
N SER A 258 -4.89 34.23 30.87
CA SER A 258 -5.28 35.56 31.30
C SER A 258 -6.63 35.97 30.67
N GLU A 259 -7.49 36.64 31.41
CA GLU A 259 -8.80 37.17 30.93
C GLU A 259 -8.64 38.09 29.71
N GLY A 260 -7.56 38.84 29.63
CA GLY A 260 -7.25 39.75 28.51
C GLY A 260 -6.72 39.00 27.29
N MET A 261 -5.41 39.15 27.01
CA MET A 261 -4.77 38.56 25.81
C MET A 261 -4.86 37.03 25.69
N GLY A 262 -4.88 36.30 26.82
CA GLY A 262 -4.96 34.85 26.82
C GLY A 262 -6.26 34.29 26.27
N ARG A 263 -7.35 35.05 26.36
CA ARG A 263 -8.68 34.68 25.84
C ARG A 263 -8.85 34.96 24.34
N GLN A 264 -8.27 36.03 23.83
CA GLN A 264 -8.55 36.58 22.48
C GLN A 264 -8.30 35.58 21.33
N LYS A 265 -7.45 34.60 21.54
CA LYS A 265 -7.14 33.56 20.55
C LYS A 265 -7.61 32.16 20.97
N LEU A 266 -8.39 32.05 22.04
CA LEU A 266 -8.77 30.75 22.57
C LEU A 266 -10.05 30.23 21.93
N PHE A 267 -9.86 29.32 21.00
CA PHE A 267 -10.89 28.68 20.22
C PHE A 267 -10.51 27.19 20.07
N ALA A 268 -11.33 26.32 20.62
CA ALA A 268 -11.11 24.88 20.56
C ALA A 268 -11.97 24.24 19.47
N VAL A 269 -11.39 23.25 18.80
CA VAL A 269 -12.09 22.43 17.78
C VAL A 269 -11.94 20.98 18.19
N GLN A 270 -13.05 20.28 18.35
CA GLN A 270 -13.10 18.88 18.70
C GLN A 270 -14.08 18.15 17.79
N TRP A 271 -13.92 16.84 17.70
CA TRP A 271 -14.74 16.00 16.86
C TRP A 271 -15.39 14.89 17.65
N ASN A 272 -16.60 14.48 17.21
CA ASN A 272 -17.16 13.23 17.67
C ASN A 272 -17.80 12.43 16.53
N VAL A 273 -17.98 11.15 16.78
CA VAL A 273 -18.65 10.21 15.90
C VAL A 273 -19.89 9.68 16.61
N LEU A 274 -21.01 9.69 15.89
CA LEU A 274 -22.29 9.19 16.35
C LEU A 274 -22.77 8.09 15.39
N VAL A 275 -23.06 6.92 15.93
CA VAL A 275 -23.68 5.81 15.20
C VAL A 275 -25.19 5.84 15.47
N GLN A 276 -26.00 5.73 14.43
CA GLN A 276 -27.47 5.73 14.54
C GLN A 276 -28.10 4.72 13.60
N LYS A 277 -29.19 4.12 14.04
CA LYS A 277 -30.05 3.29 13.23
C LYS A 277 -30.98 4.13 12.36
N TYR A 278 -31.17 3.72 11.10
CA TYR A 278 -32.21 4.24 10.22
C TYR A 278 -32.84 3.09 9.43
N GLY A 279 -34.02 2.62 9.85
CA GLY A 279 -34.62 1.41 9.26
C GLY A 279 -33.70 0.20 9.42
N GLU A 280 -33.30 -0.42 8.31
CA GLU A 280 -32.37 -1.53 8.24
C GLU A 280 -30.91 -1.07 8.00
N GLU A 281 -30.69 0.22 7.88
CA GLU A 281 -29.38 0.82 7.61
C GLU A 281 -28.73 1.35 8.88
N VAL A 282 -27.40 1.56 8.82
CA VAL A 282 -26.62 2.22 9.88
C VAL A 282 -26.01 3.50 9.33
N LEU A 283 -26.23 4.59 10.04
CA LEU A 283 -25.61 5.88 9.77
C LEU A 283 -24.44 6.10 10.73
N ILE A 284 -23.29 6.46 10.18
CA ILE A 284 -22.17 6.97 10.97
C ILE A 284 -22.03 8.45 10.63
N ARG A 285 -22.23 9.30 11.63
CA ARG A 285 -22.26 10.75 11.49
C ARG A 285 -21.07 11.36 12.20
N TYR A 286 -20.34 12.24 11.53
CA TYR A 286 -19.13 12.88 12.04
C TYR A 286 -19.38 14.35 12.25
N PHE A 287 -19.32 14.79 13.49
CA PHE A 287 -19.55 16.16 13.89
C PHE A 287 -18.25 16.86 14.26
N CYS A 288 -18.07 18.06 13.74
CA CYS A 288 -17.06 19.02 14.18
C CYS A 288 -17.70 20.00 15.15
N HIS A 289 -17.15 20.12 16.32
CA HIS A 289 -17.59 21.05 17.34
C HIS A 289 -16.56 22.14 17.56
N THR A 290 -17.05 23.36 17.79
CA THR A 290 -16.21 24.48 18.16
C THR A 290 -16.64 25.04 19.49
N LYS A 291 -15.68 25.32 20.38
CA LYS A 291 -15.91 25.97 21.68
C LYS A 291 -15.14 27.30 21.71
N ASP A 292 -15.87 28.41 21.76
CA ASP A 292 -15.31 29.73 21.61
C ASP A 292 -15.28 30.46 22.95
N PHE A 293 -14.09 30.68 23.49
CA PHE A 293 -13.85 31.40 24.75
C PHE A 293 -13.59 32.90 24.55
N ARG A 294 -13.53 33.38 23.30
CA ARG A 294 -13.19 34.78 22.98
C ARG A 294 -14.26 35.78 23.41
N GLY A 295 -15.52 35.35 23.36
CA GLY A 295 -16.64 36.13 23.85
C GLY A 295 -16.78 36.06 25.38
N ASP A 296 -17.65 35.16 25.85
CA ASP A 296 -17.87 34.90 27.28
C ASP A 296 -17.19 33.57 27.68
N PHE A 297 -16.13 33.68 28.47
CA PHE A 297 -15.42 32.46 28.96
C PHE A 297 -16.13 31.79 30.13
N HIS A 298 -17.10 32.40 30.75
CA HIS A 298 -17.95 31.78 31.77
C HIS A 298 -18.97 30.82 31.11
N ASN A 299 -19.46 31.24 29.93
CA ASN A 299 -20.39 30.46 29.14
C ASN A 299 -19.95 30.47 27.65
N PRO A 300 -18.88 29.70 27.33
CA PRO A 300 -18.33 29.69 25.97
C PRO A 300 -19.32 29.13 24.98
N ALA A 301 -19.46 29.78 23.82
CA ALA A 301 -20.37 29.36 22.77
C ALA A 301 -19.89 28.06 22.14
N ILE A 302 -20.75 27.03 22.11
CA ILE A 302 -20.51 25.76 21.45
C ILE A 302 -21.37 25.71 20.18
N LYS A 303 -20.73 25.41 19.03
CA LYS A 303 -21.42 25.18 17.75
C LYS A 303 -21.05 23.80 17.23
N SER A 304 -22.02 23.10 16.65
CA SER A 304 -21.89 21.73 16.14
C SER A 304 -22.27 21.71 14.67
N PHE A 305 -21.43 21.07 13.85
CA PHE A 305 -21.65 20.95 12.41
C PHE A 305 -21.41 19.49 12.00
N GLU A 306 -22.38 18.87 11.34
CA GLU A 306 -22.13 17.59 10.67
C GLU A 306 -21.28 17.85 9.41
N ARG A 307 -20.15 17.18 9.31
CA ARG A 307 -19.15 17.40 8.24
C ARG A 307 -19.02 16.22 7.32
N TYR A 308 -19.33 15.03 7.80
CA TYR A 308 -19.19 13.80 7.08
C TYR A 308 -20.25 12.78 7.54
N ARG A 309 -20.74 11.95 6.63
CA ARG A 309 -21.68 10.87 6.92
C ARG A 309 -21.38 9.66 6.08
N THR A 310 -21.39 8.48 6.71
CA THR A 310 -21.41 7.20 6.02
C THR A 310 -22.76 6.52 6.22
N VAL A 311 -23.34 6.02 5.15
CA VAL A 311 -24.56 5.22 5.16
C VAL A 311 -24.21 3.78 4.82
N HIS A 312 -24.35 2.87 5.78
CA HIS A 312 -24.14 1.44 5.58
C HIS A 312 -25.46 0.76 5.25
N THR A 313 -25.55 0.23 4.04
CA THR A 313 -26.63 -0.65 3.58
C THR A 313 -26.14 -2.10 3.56
N GLU A 314 -27.03 -3.05 3.31
CA GLU A 314 -26.67 -4.47 3.14
C GLU A 314 -25.58 -4.67 2.06
N LYS A 315 -25.68 -3.91 0.95
CA LYS A 315 -24.82 -4.11 -0.23
C LYS A 315 -23.54 -3.25 -0.22
N LYS A 316 -23.61 -2.03 0.28
CA LYS A 316 -22.52 -1.06 0.18
C LYS A 316 -22.51 -0.02 1.30
N ALA A 317 -21.38 0.61 1.50
CA ALA A 317 -21.28 1.89 2.19
C ALA A 317 -21.31 3.04 1.18
N MET A 318 -21.93 4.15 1.57
CA MET A 318 -21.99 5.39 0.81
C MET A 318 -21.47 6.52 1.69
N ASP A 319 -20.44 7.19 1.21
CA ASP A 319 -19.74 8.23 1.96
C ASP A 319 -20.08 9.60 1.42
N PHE A 320 -20.50 10.51 2.30
CA PHE A 320 -20.91 11.86 1.97
C PHE A 320 -20.11 12.87 2.78
N GLU A 321 -19.80 13.99 2.15
CA GLU A 321 -19.05 15.08 2.76
C GLU A 321 -19.67 16.43 2.49
N TRP A 322 -19.62 17.33 3.48
CA TRP A 322 -19.94 18.73 3.34
C TRP A 322 -18.73 19.46 2.74
N TYR A 323 -18.77 19.68 1.44
CA TYR A 323 -17.62 20.15 0.65
C TYR A 323 -17.83 21.54 0.05
N ARG A 324 -16.76 22.34 0.01
CA ARG A 324 -16.72 23.62 -0.67
C ARG A 324 -16.06 23.47 -2.03
N PHE A 325 -16.82 23.69 -3.10
CA PHE A 325 -16.29 23.64 -4.46
C PHE A 325 -15.44 24.86 -4.76
N LYS A 326 -14.23 24.66 -5.25
CA LYS A 326 -13.26 25.74 -5.51
C LYS A 326 -13.72 26.69 -6.62
N SER A 327 -14.34 26.16 -7.67
CA SER A 327 -14.78 26.90 -8.85
C SER A 327 -15.98 27.79 -8.57
N THR A 328 -17.01 27.29 -7.86
CA THR A 328 -18.26 28.04 -7.58
C THR A 328 -18.32 28.65 -6.20
N GLN A 329 -17.39 28.28 -5.30
CA GLN A 329 -17.44 28.62 -3.86
C GLN A 329 -18.70 28.08 -3.15
N GLU A 330 -19.53 27.30 -3.83
CA GLU A 330 -20.70 26.64 -3.27
C GLU A 330 -20.30 25.61 -2.21
N VAL A 331 -21.06 25.54 -1.12
CA VAL A 331 -20.87 24.54 -0.06
C VAL A 331 -22.10 23.66 0.00
N ARG A 332 -21.93 22.35 -0.24
CA ARG A 332 -23.02 21.37 -0.21
C ARG A 332 -22.52 19.96 0.08
N TRP A 333 -23.45 19.06 0.35
CA TRP A 333 -23.18 17.63 0.44
C TRP A 333 -22.83 17.05 -0.94
N CYS A 334 -21.83 16.19 -0.98
CA CYS A 334 -21.41 15.45 -2.17
C CYS A 334 -20.89 14.07 -1.81
N PHE A 335 -20.86 13.16 -2.79
CA PHE A 335 -20.20 11.87 -2.61
C PHE A 335 -18.69 12.07 -2.46
N TYR A 336 -18.11 11.42 -1.45
CA TYR A 336 -16.67 11.52 -1.18
C TYR A 336 -15.78 10.96 -2.32
N LYS A 337 -16.23 9.89 -3.01
CA LYS A 337 -15.49 9.24 -4.12
C LYS A 337 -15.04 10.17 -5.22
N ASP A 338 -15.72 11.28 -5.36
CA ASP A 338 -15.64 12.09 -6.57
C ASP A 338 -14.51 13.11 -6.54
N ARG A 339 -13.69 13.12 -5.48
CA ARG A 339 -12.57 14.05 -5.35
C ARG A 339 -11.36 13.78 -6.23
N GLY A 340 -11.25 12.59 -6.84
CA GLY A 340 -10.14 12.23 -7.73
C GLY A 340 -8.77 12.02 -7.05
N TYR A 341 -8.68 12.06 -5.72
CA TYR A 341 -7.47 11.76 -4.98
C TYR A 341 -7.42 10.27 -4.61
N GLY A 342 -6.71 9.49 -5.42
CA GLY A 342 -6.74 8.02 -5.43
C GLY A 342 -5.92 7.29 -4.38
N TYR A 343 -5.49 7.88 -3.26
CA TYR A 343 -4.57 7.16 -2.35
C TYR A 343 -4.82 7.30 -0.84
N PHE A 344 -5.84 8.01 -0.37
CA PHE A 344 -6.09 8.12 1.06
C PHE A 344 -7.51 7.68 1.41
N SER A 345 -7.60 6.80 2.41
CA SER A 345 -8.87 6.40 2.97
C SER A 345 -9.63 7.62 3.50
N PRO A 346 -10.89 7.79 3.10
CA PRO A 346 -11.69 9.00 3.35
C PRO A 346 -11.70 9.53 4.77
N PRO A 347 -11.89 8.69 5.78
CA PRO A 347 -12.10 9.16 7.16
C PRO A 347 -10.85 9.71 7.83
N GLU A 348 -9.64 9.32 7.41
CA GLU A 348 -8.39 9.73 8.07
C GLU A 348 -8.11 11.22 7.97
N THR A 349 -8.60 11.87 6.91
CA THR A 349 -8.37 13.29 6.67
C THR A 349 -9.47 14.20 7.23
N VAL A 350 -10.65 13.64 7.52
CA VAL A 350 -11.84 14.41 7.88
C VAL A 350 -12.03 14.55 9.38
N ALA A 351 -11.82 13.47 10.13
CA ALA A 351 -11.90 13.50 11.59
C ALA A 351 -10.53 13.19 12.21
N PRO A 352 -10.00 14.05 13.09
CA PRO A 352 -8.72 13.80 13.74
C PRO A 352 -8.79 12.54 14.61
N ARG A 353 -7.64 11.90 14.82
CA ARG A 353 -7.51 10.69 15.66
C ARG A 353 -8.05 10.87 17.08
N SER A 354 -8.20 12.11 17.54
CA SER A 354 -8.75 12.47 18.84
C SER A 354 -10.28 12.57 18.89
N ALA A 355 -11.00 12.25 17.80
CA ALA A 355 -12.45 12.30 17.80
C ALA A 355 -13.03 11.35 18.87
N VAL A 356 -14.11 11.78 19.54
CA VAL A 356 -14.74 11.03 20.64
C VAL A 356 -15.94 10.27 20.11
N LEU A 357 -16.04 8.98 20.42
CA LEU A 357 -17.19 8.17 20.04
C LEU A 357 -18.33 8.34 21.08
N TYR A 358 -19.53 8.61 20.56
CA TYR A 358 -20.77 8.44 21.34
C TYR A 358 -21.17 6.96 21.30
N ASN A 359 -20.99 6.24 22.40
CA ASN A 359 -21.14 4.76 22.43
C ASN A 359 -22.17 4.24 23.46
N LYS A 360 -23.05 5.09 23.97
CA LYS A 360 -23.97 4.72 25.07
C LYS A 360 -24.96 3.62 24.70
N ASN A 361 -25.29 3.43 23.43
CA ASN A 361 -26.29 2.45 22.98
C ASN A 361 -25.92 1.78 21.66
N LEU A 362 -24.64 1.48 21.41
CA LEU A 362 -24.20 0.90 20.13
C LEU A 362 -24.96 -0.38 19.74
N SER A 363 -25.22 -1.27 20.69
CA SER A 363 -25.98 -2.49 20.44
C SER A 363 -27.41 -2.20 19.93
N GLY A 364 -28.09 -1.19 20.52
CA GLY A 364 -29.39 -0.71 20.08
C GLY A 364 -29.36 -0.02 18.72
N ASP A 365 -28.29 0.73 18.48
CA ASP A 365 -28.09 1.49 17.22
C ASP A 365 -27.83 0.58 16.01
N VAL A 366 -27.40 -0.65 16.20
CA VAL A 366 -27.24 -1.65 15.14
C VAL A 366 -28.33 -2.72 15.14
N ALA A 367 -29.17 -2.80 16.17
CA ALA A 367 -30.19 -3.84 16.29
C ALA A 367 -31.24 -3.76 15.16
N GLY A 368 -31.46 -4.88 14.45
CA GLY A 368 -32.37 -4.97 13.31
C GLY A 368 -31.87 -4.33 12.02
N THR A 369 -30.58 -3.88 12.00
CA THR A 369 -29.95 -3.35 10.80
C THR A 369 -29.12 -4.42 10.08
N CYS A 370 -28.53 -4.04 8.93
CA CYS A 370 -27.55 -4.87 8.21
C CYS A 370 -26.29 -5.21 9.05
N MET A 371 -26.04 -4.47 10.13
CA MET A 371 -24.89 -4.67 11.04
C MET A 371 -25.27 -5.34 12.38
N LYS A 372 -26.48 -5.86 12.52
CA LYS A 372 -27.02 -6.43 13.78
C LYS A 372 -26.17 -7.53 14.41
N TYR A 373 -25.42 -8.26 13.61
CA TYR A 373 -24.55 -9.35 14.07
C TYR A 373 -23.07 -8.98 14.12
N SER A 374 -22.71 -7.72 13.84
CA SER A 374 -21.32 -7.30 13.76
C SER A 374 -20.53 -7.35 15.08
N ALA A 375 -21.20 -7.49 16.23
CA ALA A 375 -20.58 -7.40 17.55
C ALA A 375 -19.74 -6.11 17.74
N VAL A 376 -20.20 -4.99 17.15
CA VAL A 376 -19.49 -3.70 17.19
C VAL A 376 -19.34 -3.16 18.62
N ASP A 377 -20.25 -3.47 19.51
CA ASP A 377 -20.18 -3.14 20.94
C ASP A 377 -18.96 -3.79 21.60
N ILE A 378 -18.71 -5.08 21.33
CA ILE A 378 -17.51 -5.80 21.80
C ILE A 378 -16.27 -5.21 21.16
N TYR A 379 -16.31 -4.93 19.86
CA TYR A 379 -15.19 -4.31 19.13
C TYR A 379 -14.80 -2.98 19.78
N VAL A 380 -15.76 -2.11 20.04
CA VAL A 380 -15.49 -0.80 20.65
C VAL A 380 -14.98 -0.93 22.07
N ASP A 381 -15.65 -1.76 22.91
CA ASP A 381 -15.28 -1.92 24.32
C ASP A 381 -13.90 -2.55 24.49
N LYS A 382 -13.57 -3.57 23.71
CA LYS A 382 -12.33 -4.34 23.90
C LYS A 382 -11.16 -3.86 23.05
N MET A 383 -11.41 -3.30 21.88
CA MET A 383 -10.35 -2.96 20.95
C MET A 383 -10.15 -1.45 20.80
N VAL A 384 -11.23 -0.66 20.70
CA VAL A 384 -11.11 0.79 20.50
C VAL A 384 -10.74 1.49 21.80
N GLN A 385 -11.42 1.22 22.89
CA GLN A 385 -11.21 1.92 24.16
C GLN A 385 -9.93 1.50 24.90
N ASN A 386 -9.46 0.28 24.71
CA ASN A 386 -8.30 -0.28 25.39
C ASN A 386 -7.02 -0.29 24.54
N SER A 387 -7.05 0.22 23.33
CA SER A 387 -5.90 0.19 22.41
C SER A 387 -5.35 1.57 22.14
N GLN A 388 -4.03 1.73 22.22
CA GLN A 388 -3.36 2.93 21.72
C GLN A 388 -3.38 3.03 20.19
N VAL A 389 -3.57 1.90 19.50
CA VAL A 389 -3.56 1.81 18.03
C VAL A 389 -4.93 2.10 17.45
N PHE A 390 -6.01 1.65 18.10
CA PHE A 390 -7.39 1.77 17.66
C PHE A 390 -8.19 2.85 18.38
N SER A 391 -7.54 3.76 19.08
CA SER A 391 -8.22 4.85 19.80
C SER A 391 -8.99 5.84 18.93
N ASN A 392 -9.17 5.53 17.65
CA ASN A 392 -9.75 6.39 16.65
C ASN A 392 -11.19 5.96 16.31
N PRO A 393 -12.22 6.78 16.56
CA PRO A 393 -13.63 6.42 16.34
C PRO A 393 -14.03 6.08 14.90
N TRP A 394 -13.29 6.54 13.90
CA TRP A 394 -13.57 6.16 12.51
C TRP A 394 -13.16 4.71 12.20
N CYS A 395 -12.48 4.03 13.15
CA CYS A 395 -12.30 2.58 13.08
C CYS A 395 -13.64 1.81 12.99
N ILE A 396 -14.79 2.42 13.36
CA ILE A 396 -16.11 1.78 13.22
C ILE A 396 -16.50 1.63 11.75
N ASP A 397 -16.32 2.67 10.94
CA ASP A 397 -16.60 2.57 9.50
C ASP A 397 -15.71 1.53 8.83
N TRP A 398 -14.42 1.55 9.12
CA TRP A 398 -13.47 0.55 8.66
C TRP A 398 -13.84 -0.86 9.15
N TYR A 399 -14.26 -1.00 10.41
CA TYR A 399 -14.72 -2.27 10.95
C TYR A 399 -15.96 -2.78 10.21
N PHE A 400 -16.97 -1.95 9.98
CA PHE A 400 -18.18 -2.34 9.24
C PHE A 400 -17.86 -2.71 7.78
N ASN A 401 -16.98 -2.00 7.12
CA ASN A 401 -16.53 -2.33 5.77
C ASN A 401 -15.75 -3.65 5.72
N SER A 402 -14.97 -3.95 6.76
CA SER A 402 -14.24 -5.21 6.90
C SER A 402 -15.19 -6.35 7.25
N TYR A 403 -16.12 -6.13 8.18
CA TYR A 403 -17.15 -7.11 8.60
C TYR A 403 -18.02 -7.55 7.42
N ARG A 404 -18.43 -6.63 6.55
CA ARG A 404 -19.22 -6.97 5.36
C ARG A 404 -18.51 -7.97 4.43
N LYS A 405 -17.19 -7.94 4.41
CA LYS A 405 -16.36 -8.85 3.61
C LYS A 405 -15.95 -10.11 4.36
N LYS A 406 -15.86 -10.04 5.68
CA LYS A 406 -15.28 -11.04 6.58
C LYS A 406 -16.22 -11.20 7.79
N THR A 407 -17.40 -11.83 7.58
CA THR A 407 -18.44 -11.91 8.62
C THR A 407 -18.01 -12.68 9.86
N TYR A 408 -17.03 -13.55 9.74
CA TYR A 408 -16.43 -14.29 10.84
C TYR A 408 -15.71 -13.40 11.90
N LEU A 409 -15.50 -12.11 11.63
CA LEU A 409 -15.02 -11.16 12.65
C LEU A 409 -15.89 -11.16 13.90
N GLU A 410 -17.21 -11.31 13.74
CA GLU A 410 -18.17 -11.49 14.84
C GLU A 410 -17.78 -12.68 15.74
N GLN A 411 -17.46 -13.82 15.11
CA GLN A 411 -17.13 -15.06 15.83
C GLN A 411 -15.83 -14.87 16.66
N LEU A 412 -14.81 -14.23 16.06
CA LEU A 412 -13.55 -13.95 16.74
C LEU A 412 -13.73 -13.02 17.95
N LEU A 413 -14.54 -11.98 17.81
CA LEU A 413 -14.85 -11.04 18.90
C LEU A 413 -15.61 -11.73 20.03
N LYS A 414 -16.65 -12.52 19.71
CA LYS A 414 -17.48 -13.22 20.71
C LYS A 414 -16.71 -14.26 21.52
N VAL A 415 -15.70 -14.91 20.92
CA VAL A 415 -14.83 -15.84 21.66
C VAL A 415 -13.66 -15.17 22.37
N GLY A 416 -13.47 -13.86 22.20
CA GLY A 416 -12.41 -13.09 22.87
C GLY A 416 -11.04 -13.14 22.18
N PHE A 417 -10.97 -13.49 20.90
CA PHE A 417 -9.72 -13.62 20.15
C PHE A 417 -9.34 -12.28 19.49
N TYR A 418 -9.11 -11.25 20.31
CA TYR A 418 -8.92 -9.87 19.83
C TYR A 418 -7.64 -9.67 19.02
N ARG A 419 -6.56 -10.42 19.31
CA ARG A 419 -5.33 -10.37 18.52
C ARG A 419 -5.54 -10.92 17.09
N LEU A 420 -6.36 -11.96 16.95
CA LEU A 420 -6.74 -12.47 15.63
C LEU A 420 -7.64 -11.48 14.90
N THR A 421 -8.62 -10.89 15.61
CA THR A 421 -9.48 -9.84 15.05
C THR A 421 -8.62 -8.68 14.51
N GLN A 422 -7.65 -8.21 15.29
CA GLN A 422 -6.73 -7.15 14.89
C GLN A 422 -5.95 -7.53 13.64
N ALA A 423 -5.34 -8.71 13.60
CA ALA A 423 -4.57 -9.17 12.46
C ALA A 423 -5.40 -9.27 11.18
N VAL A 424 -6.65 -9.74 11.28
CA VAL A 424 -7.60 -9.80 10.15
C VAL A 424 -7.98 -8.40 9.65
N LEU A 425 -8.16 -7.45 10.55
CA LEU A 425 -8.50 -6.06 10.22
C LEU A 425 -7.32 -5.33 9.57
N GLU A 426 -6.10 -5.56 10.03
CA GLU A 426 -4.88 -4.93 9.51
C GLU A 426 -4.38 -5.57 8.22
N ASP A 427 -5.06 -6.61 7.73
CA ASP A 427 -4.68 -7.40 6.55
C ASP A 427 -3.23 -7.93 6.59
N HIS A 428 -2.70 -8.08 7.80
CA HIS A 428 -1.41 -8.69 8.02
C HIS A 428 -1.54 -10.19 7.78
N ASP A 429 -0.67 -10.71 6.95
CA ASP A 429 -0.41 -12.12 6.60
C ASP A 429 -1.14 -13.13 7.50
N CYS A 430 -2.48 -13.06 7.48
CA CYS A 430 -3.35 -13.95 8.24
C CYS A 430 -3.40 -15.29 7.53
N PRO A 431 -3.51 -16.41 8.26
CA PRO A 431 -3.94 -17.65 7.65
C PRO A 431 -5.27 -17.38 6.96
N GLU A 432 -5.48 -18.00 5.82
CA GLU A 432 -6.74 -17.91 5.09
C GLU A 432 -7.85 -18.43 6.00
N PHE A 433 -8.48 -17.52 6.70
CA PHE A 433 -9.71 -17.83 7.42
C PHE A 433 -10.83 -17.82 6.39
N GLU A 434 -11.62 -18.89 6.38
CA GLU A 434 -12.80 -18.99 5.53
C GLU A 434 -14.04 -18.54 6.29
N ASP A 435 -15.07 -18.06 5.58
CA ASP A 435 -16.37 -17.77 6.16
C ASP A 435 -17.10 -19.09 6.54
N GLY A 436 -16.69 -19.65 7.67
CA GLY A 436 -17.27 -20.86 8.25
C GLY A 436 -18.55 -20.56 9.04
N ARG A 437 -19.47 -21.53 9.09
CA ARG A 437 -20.68 -21.44 9.93
C ARG A 437 -20.35 -21.42 11.42
N THR A 438 -19.21 -21.99 11.79
CA THR A 438 -18.73 -22.09 13.16
C THR A 438 -17.30 -21.57 13.26
N ILE A 439 -16.90 -21.12 14.44
CA ILE A 439 -15.52 -20.68 14.70
C ILE A 439 -14.48 -21.79 14.42
N LEU A 440 -14.85 -23.06 14.55
CA LEU A 440 -13.96 -24.18 14.24
C LEU A 440 -13.68 -24.27 12.74
N GLU A 441 -14.72 -24.14 11.94
CA GLU A 441 -14.61 -24.10 10.47
C GLU A 441 -13.82 -22.88 10.03
N THR A 442 -14.12 -21.69 10.58
CA THR A 442 -13.43 -20.46 10.28
C THR A 442 -11.94 -20.55 10.56
N LEU A 443 -11.53 -21.09 11.71
CA LEU A 443 -10.13 -21.25 12.08
C LEU A 443 -9.48 -22.51 11.49
N GLN A 444 -10.26 -23.37 10.80
CA GLN A 444 -9.81 -24.66 10.26
C GLN A 444 -9.10 -25.53 11.33
N VAL A 445 -9.71 -25.60 12.52
CA VAL A 445 -9.18 -26.35 13.67
C VAL A 445 -10.26 -27.29 14.25
N ASN A 446 -9.83 -28.42 14.81
CA ASN A 446 -10.74 -29.31 15.51
C ASN A 446 -11.06 -28.80 16.93
N LYS A 447 -12.05 -29.43 17.58
CA LYS A 447 -12.51 -29.04 18.94
C LYS A 447 -11.39 -29.09 19.98
N ARG A 448 -10.46 -30.06 19.90
CA ARG A 448 -9.31 -30.18 20.81
C ARG A 448 -8.34 -29.00 20.63
N GLN A 449 -8.01 -28.69 19.39
CA GLN A 449 -7.15 -27.56 19.04
C GLN A 449 -7.78 -26.22 19.45
N PHE A 450 -9.07 -26.05 19.23
CA PHE A 450 -9.78 -24.87 19.67
C PHE A 450 -9.73 -24.70 21.20
N ASN A 451 -9.88 -25.78 21.96
CA ASN A 451 -9.72 -25.72 23.41
C ASN A 451 -8.30 -25.31 23.85
N MET A 452 -7.27 -25.69 23.08
CA MET A 452 -5.90 -25.21 23.29
C MET A 452 -5.81 -23.70 23.07
N LEU A 453 -6.41 -23.15 22.01
CA LEU A 453 -6.48 -21.70 21.77
C LEU A 453 -7.24 -20.97 22.88
N ARG A 454 -8.36 -21.51 23.35
CA ARG A 454 -9.14 -20.93 24.46
C ARG A 454 -8.34 -20.85 25.77
N LYS A 455 -7.48 -21.82 26.06
CA LYS A 455 -6.61 -21.79 27.25
C LYS A 455 -5.61 -20.63 27.20
N ILE A 456 -5.21 -20.19 26.01
CA ILE A 456 -4.36 -18.99 25.84
C ILE A 456 -5.14 -17.71 26.20
N GLY A 457 -6.45 -17.71 25.99
CA GLY A 457 -7.34 -16.56 26.15
C GLY A 457 -7.35 -15.63 24.96
N ASN A 458 -6.21 -15.14 24.50
CA ASN A 458 -6.09 -14.25 23.35
C ASN A 458 -4.96 -14.72 22.40
N PRO A 459 -5.20 -15.75 21.57
CA PRO A 459 -4.19 -16.35 20.70
C PRO A 459 -3.75 -15.40 19.57
N SER A 460 -2.54 -15.61 19.11
CA SER A 460 -1.99 -14.95 17.92
C SER A 460 -2.26 -15.77 16.66
N VAL A 461 -2.05 -15.14 15.48
CA VAL A 461 -2.07 -15.81 14.17
C VAL A 461 -1.11 -17.01 14.14
N ARG A 462 0.07 -16.87 14.75
CA ARG A 462 1.05 -17.96 14.86
C ARG A 462 0.51 -19.15 15.62
N ASP A 463 -0.22 -18.94 16.71
CA ASP A 463 -0.80 -20.04 17.51
C ASP A 463 -1.77 -20.89 16.64
N VAL A 464 -2.57 -20.23 15.82
CA VAL A 464 -3.49 -20.91 14.89
C VAL A 464 -2.71 -21.68 13.82
N ARG A 465 -1.72 -21.04 13.18
CA ARG A 465 -0.88 -21.67 12.14
C ARG A 465 -0.14 -22.90 12.66
N ILE A 466 0.37 -22.87 13.89
CA ILE A 466 1.00 -24.03 14.51
C ILE A 466 0.02 -25.19 14.56
N LEU A 467 -1.23 -24.96 15.01
CA LEU A 467 -2.23 -26.02 15.13
C LEU A 467 -2.73 -26.53 13.78
N GLN A 468 -2.93 -25.65 12.82
CA GLN A 468 -3.31 -26.04 11.45
C GLN A 468 -2.25 -26.93 10.80
N TYR A 469 -0.96 -26.53 10.90
CA TYR A 469 0.15 -27.29 10.33
C TYR A 469 0.42 -28.61 11.08
N ALA A 470 0.30 -28.59 12.41
CA ALA A 470 0.64 -29.73 13.26
C ALA A 470 -0.33 -30.93 13.11
N GLY A 471 -1.59 -30.67 12.72
CA GLY A 471 -2.65 -31.66 12.80
C GLY A 471 -2.90 -32.07 14.26
N GLU A 472 -2.71 -33.38 14.58
CA GLU A 472 -2.75 -33.82 15.98
C GLU A 472 -1.49 -33.45 16.73
N ILE A 473 -1.65 -32.79 17.87
CA ILE A 473 -0.55 -32.33 18.74
C ILE A 473 -0.96 -32.42 20.22
N ARG A 474 0.02 -32.69 21.10
CA ARG A 474 -0.19 -32.63 22.55
C ARG A 474 -0.06 -31.20 23.03
N GLN A 475 -0.72 -30.86 24.17
CA GLN A 475 -0.64 -29.53 24.77
C GLN A 475 0.80 -29.10 25.06
N GLU A 476 1.60 -29.99 25.63
CA GLU A 476 3.01 -29.74 25.99
C GLU A 476 3.86 -29.38 24.78
N ASP A 477 3.68 -30.12 23.66
CA ASP A 477 4.40 -29.85 22.42
C ASP A 477 3.96 -28.49 21.81
N PHE A 478 2.66 -28.18 21.89
CA PHE A 478 2.13 -26.89 21.44
C PHE A 478 2.70 -25.72 22.25
N ASP A 479 2.75 -25.89 23.60
CA ASP A 479 3.31 -24.86 24.49
C ASP A 479 4.80 -24.61 24.19
N ILE A 480 5.58 -25.66 23.89
CA ILE A 480 6.97 -25.53 23.44
C ILE A 480 7.05 -24.70 22.16
N LEU A 481 6.25 -25.05 21.13
CA LEU A 481 6.31 -24.40 19.84
C LEU A 481 5.94 -22.91 19.87
N ARG A 482 5.05 -22.52 20.78
CA ARG A 482 4.67 -21.12 21.00
C ARG A 482 5.83 -20.25 21.50
N TYR A 483 6.72 -20.81 22.35
CA TYR A 483 7.82 -20.08 22.97
C TYR A 483 9.15 -20.18 22.22
N ILE A 484 9.21 -20.90 21.12
CA ILE A 484 10.40 -20.95 20.27
C ILE A 484 10.66 -19.55 19.72
N HIS A 485 11.84 -19.00 20.00
CA HIS A 485 12.26 -17.70 19.52
C HIS A 485 12.34 -17.65 17.98
N ASN A 486 11.77 -16.61 17.42
CA ASN A 486 11.80 -16.34 15.99
C ASN A 486 12.71 -15.13 15.71
N GLU A 487 13.89 -15.40 15.17
CA GLU A 487 14.57 -14.39 14.38
C GLU A 487 14.02 -14.48 12.94
N SER A 488 13.22 -13.46 12.61
CA SER A 488 12.90 -13.00 11.23
C SER A 488 12.32 -13.94 10.17
N TYR A 489 11.58 -14.95 10.41
CA TYR A 489 10.62 -15.58 9.48
C TYR A 489 9.86 -16.73 10.14
N ASP A 490 8.61 -16.58 10.23
CA ASP A 490 7.55 -17.28 10.98
C ASP A 490 7.38 -18.80 10.77
N ARG A 491 8.40 -19.53 10.32
CA ARG A 491 8.27 -20.95 9.99
C ARG A 491 9.16 -21.91 10.78
N MET A 492 9.82 -21.47 11.85
CA MET A 492 10.70 -22.34 12.65
C MET A 492 9.90 -23.49 13.30
N TYR A 493 8.66 -23.24 13.72
CA TYR A 493 7.78 -24.27 14.26
C TYR A 493 7.53 -25.43 13.27
N GLN A 494 7.53 -25.16 11.95
CA GLN A 494 7.39 -26.21 10.92
C GLN A 494 8.57 -27.17 10.99
N LYS A 495 9.79 -26.66 11.10
CA LYS A 495 10.99 -27.49 11.22
C LYS A 495 10.95 -28.39 12.47
N TYR A 496 10.47 -27.87 13.60
CA TYR A 496 10.26 -28.71 14.80
C TYR A 496 9.19 -29.77 14.58
N LEU A 497 8.10 -29.44 13.89
CA LEU A 497 7.04 -30.40 13.57
C LEU A 497 7.52 -31.46 12.58
N ASP A 498 8.34 -31.10 11.60
CA ASP A 498 8.93 -32.02 10.64
C ASP A 498 9.87 -33.04 11.33
N MET A 499 10.54 -32.63 12.42
CA MET A 499 11.38 -33.51 13.22
C MET A 499 10.60 -34.59 13.94
N ARG A 500 9.26 -34.53 14.02
CA ARG A 500 8.42 -35.58 14.61
C ARG A 500 8.60 -36.97 13.93
N ARG A 501 9.06 -36.95 12.70
CA ARG A 501 9.43 -38.20 11.97
C ARG A 501 10.64 -38.94 12.58
N TYR A 502 11.46 -38.23 13.37
CA TYR A 502 12.70 -38.77 13.96
C TYR A 502 12.70 -38.77 15.50
N THR A 503 12.07 -37.77 16.12
CA THR A 503 12.10 -37.57 17.57
C THR A 503 10.86 -36.81 18.07
N THR A 504 10.71 -36.73 19.40
CA THR A 504 9.66 -35.89 20.00
C THR A 504 10.11 -34.45 20.12
N ILE A 505 9.16 -33.49 20.00
CA ILE A 505 9.42 -32.05 20.14
C ILE A 505 10.04 -31.77 21.53
N TYR A 506 9.53 -32.41 22.57
CA TYR A 506 10.07 -32.30 23.93
C TYR A 506 11.57 -32.71 24.00
N LYS A 507 11.94 -33.85 23.44
CA LYS A 507 13.32 -34.32 23.45
C LYS A 507 14.24 -33.38 22.68
N LEU A 508 13.78 -32.90 21.51
CA LEU A 508 14.49 -31.95 20.70
C LEU A 508 14.72 -30.63 21.44
N ASN A 509 13.67 -30.05 22.00
CA ASN A 509 13.76 -28.80 22.76
C ASN A 509 14.69 -28.93 23.97
N LYS A 510 14.59 -30.05 24.70
CA LYS A 510 15.48 -30.35 25.83
C LYS A 510 16.95 -30.42 25.41
N TYR A 511 17.21 -31.03 24.24
CA TYR A 511 18.57 -31.10 23.68
C TYR A 511 19.11 -29.74 23.29
N ILE A 512 18.34 -28.94 22.52
CA ILE A 512 18.72 -27.60 22.08
C ILE A 512 19.07 -26.71 23.30
N ASN A 513 18.22 -26.74 24.32
CA ASN A 513 18.44 -25.98 25.57
C ASN A 513 19.69 -26.48 26.32
N LYS A 514 19.88 -27.79 26.41
CA LYS A 514 21.05 -28.41 27.11
C LYS A 514 22.36 -28.04 26.40
N GLN A 515 22.38 -28.03 25.07
CA GLN A 515 23.55 -27.65 24.27
C GLN A 515 23.75 -26.14 24.17
N ARG A 516 22.84 -25.34 24.71
CA ARG A 516 22.83 -23.86 24.63
C ARG A 516 22.97 -23.36 23.17
N ILE A 517 22.22 -24.00 22.27
CA ILE A 517 22.20 -23.60 20.86
C ILE A 517 21.49 -22.27 20.79
N VAL A 518 22.21 -21.21 20.41
CA VAL A 518 21.69 -19.84 20.37
C VAL A 518 20.71 -19.66 19.21
N TYR A 519 21.01 -20.24 18.06
CA TYR A 519 20.19 -20.17 16.87
C TYR A 519 19.71 -21.57 16.48
N ASP A 520 18.43 -21.84 16.65
CA ASP A 520 17.80 -23.12 16.29
C ASP A 520 18.08 -23.50 14.82
N ARG A 521 18.27 -22.48 13.96
CA ARG A 521 18.62 -22.67 12.55
C ARG A 521 19.88 -23.49 12.36
N ASP A 522 20.89 -23.33 13.20
CA ASP A 522 22.15 -24.07 13.08
C ASP A 522 21.92 -25.57 13.27
N TYR A 523 21.04 -25.93 14.21
CA TYR A 523 20.66 -27.33 14.39
C TYR A 523 19.92 -27.89 13.17
N PHE A 524 19.00 -27.14 12.59
CA PHE A 524 18.25 -27.58 11.41
C PHE A 524 19.10 -27.61 10.13
N ASP A 525 20.09 -26.75 10.01
CA ASP A 525 21.08 -26.83 8.91
C ASP A 525 21.93 -28.07 9.07
N TYR A 526 22.38 -28.41 10.27
CA TYR A 526 23.09 -29.66 10.57
C TYR A 526 22.25 -30.89 10.20
N ILE A 527 20.98 -30.92 10.60
CA ILE A 527 20.06 -32.05 10.26
C ILE A 527 19.90 -32.16 8.74
N ARG A 528 19.67 -31.06 8.05
CA ARG A 528 19.55 -31.03 6.60
C ARG A 528 20.81 -31.56 5.91
N TRP A 529 22.00 -31.20 6.39
CA TRP A 529 23.25 -31.73 5.84
C TRP A 529 23.36 -33.26 6.01
N LEU A 530 22.97 -33.77 7.17
CA LEU A 530 22.97 -35.20 7.40
C LEU A 530 21.99 -35.92 6.46
N GLU A 531 20.79 -35.43 6.30
CA GLU A 531 19.79 -35.97 5.37
C GLU A 531 20.30 -35.99 3.94
N GLU A 532 20.83 -34.89 3.45
CA GLU A 532 21.36 -34.77 2.08
C GLU A 532 22.59 -35.65 1.85
N MET A 533 23.40 -35.89 2.86
CA MET A 533 24.55 -36.78 2.80
C MET A 533 24.16 -38.27 3.01
N GLY A 534 22.90 -38.60 3.32
CA GLY A 534 22.38 -39.94 3.46
C GLY A 534 22.70 -40.60 4.80
N TYR A 535 22.88 -39.81 5.87
CA TYR A 535 23.08 -40.38 7.20
C TYR A 535 21.81 -41.03 7.74
N ASP A 536 21.96 -42.08 8.53
CA ASP A 536 20.85 -42.75 9.21
C ASP A 536 20.27 -41.82 10.31
N MET A 537 19.09 -41.25 10.04
CA MET A 537 18.39 -40.37 10.94
C MET A 537 17.66 -41.11 12.08
N ARG A 538 17.64 -42.45 12.10
CA ARG A 538 17.18 -43.24 13.25
C ARG A 538 18.24 -43.40 14.33
N ASN A 539 19.49 -43.11 13.99
CA ASN A 539 20.59 -43.12 14.93
C ASN A 539 20.59 -41.87 15.79
N GLU A 540 20.32 -42.02 17.09
CA GLU A 540 20.27 -40.91 18.05
C GLU A 540 21.58 -40.13 18.16
N PHE A 541 22.74 -40.75 17.90
CA PHE A 541 24.02 -40.05 17.89
C PHE A 541 24.15 -39.06 16.75
N ASN A 542 23.45 -39.28 15.63
CA ASN A 542 23.36 -38.36 14.53
C ASN A 542 22.42 -37.19 14.89
N LEU A 543 21.27 -37.47 15.54
CA LEU A 543 20.33 -36.48 15.96
C LEU A 543 20.83 -35.62 17.14
N PHE A 544 21.49 -36.25 18.12
CA PHE A 544 21.84 -35.67 19.39
C PHE A 544 23.32 -35.91 19.76
N PRO A 545 24.26 -35.33 18.98
CA PRO A 545 25.69 -35.49 19.30
C PRO A 545 26.00 -34.92 20.67
N ARG A 546 27.00 -35.50 21.37
CA ARG A 546 27.39 -35.05 22.72
C ARG A 546 27.85 -33.62 22.78
N ASP A 547 28.58 -33.16 21.76
CA ASP A 547 29.04 -31.81 21.54
C ASP A 547 28.49 -31.34 20.19
N PHE A 548 27.44 -30.54 20.24
CA PHE A 548 26.77 -30.04 19.03
C PHE A 548 27.70 -29.14 18.21
N ARG A 549 28.41 -28.23 18.87
CA ARG A 549 29.25 -27.22 18.17
C ARG A 549 30.32 -27.90 17.34
N LYS A 550 31.01 -28.86 17.94
CA LYS A 550 32.04 -29.65 17.22
C LYS A 550 31.42 -30.44 16.07
N ALA A 551 30.30 -31.12 16.34
CA ALA A 551 29.61 -31.92 15.32
C ALA A 551 29.13 -31.08 14.14
N HIS A 552 28.56 -29.90 14.43
CA HIS A 552 28.13 -28.91 13.41
C HIS A 552 29.31 -28.50 12.53
N ASP A 553 30.43 -28.09 13.12
CA ASP A 553 31.60 -27.60 12.38
C ASP A 553 32.22 -28.71 11.52
N ASP A 554 32.30 -29.95 12.05
CA ASP A 554 32.81 -31.08 11.31
C ASP A 554 31.90 -31.47 10.13
N LYS A 555 30.58 -31.45 10.35
CA LYS A 555 29.59 -31.76 9.30
C LYS A 555 29.44 -30.66 8.28
N SER A 556 29.62 -29.43 8.64
CA SER A 556 29.68 -28.29 7.71
C SER A 556 30.83 -28.47 6.69
N LYS A 557 32.01 -28.82 7.17
CA LYS A 557 33.18 -29.12 6.30
C LYS A 557 32.95 -30.34 5.40
N GLU A 558 32.34 -31.40 5.95
CA GLU A 558 32.01 -32.61 5.20
C GLU A 558 30.97 -32.31 4.13
N TYR A 559 29.92 -31.57 4.46
CA TYR A 559 28.87 -31.16 3.54
C TYR A 559 29.40 -30.27 2.39
N THR A 560 30.29 -29.35 2.69
CA THR A 560 30.97 -28.56 1.65
C THR A 560 31.70 -29.48 0.65
N ARG A 561 32.48 -30.44 1.16
CA ARG A 561 33.18 -31.43 0.29
C ARG A 561 32.20 -32.28 -0.51
N PHE A 562 31.09 -32.70 0.11
CA PHE A 562 30.01 -33.44 -0.55
C PHE A 562 29.41 -32.64 -1.72
N LYS A 563 29.07 -31.36 -1.49
CA LYS A 563 28.54 -30.46 -2.54
C LYS A 563 29.56 -30.22 -3.65
N ASP A 564 30.83 -30.04 -3.33
CA ASP A 564 31.90 -29.88 -4.34
C ASP A 564 32.04 -31.15 -5.21
N LYS A 565 31.94 -32.35 -4.60
CA LYS A 565 31.96 -33.59 -5.35
C LYS A 565 30.73 -33.71 -6.25
N GLN A 566 29.54 -33.42 -5.73
CA GLN A 566 28.29 -33.45 -6.47
C GLN A 566 28.34 -32.45 -7.65
N ALA A 567 28.82 -31.23 -7.43
CA ALA A 567 28.98 -30.23 -8.49
C ALA A 567 29.93 -30.72 -9.60
N LYS A 568 31.05 -31.40 -9.24
CA LYS A 568 31.95 -31.97 -10.24
C LYS A 568 31.32 -33.15 -11.02
N GLU A 569 30.51 -33.96 -10.38
CA GLU A 569 29.77 -35.03 -11.05
C GLU A 569 28.68 -34.49 -11.98
N ASP A 570 27.95 -33.49 -11.55
CA ASP A 570 26.95 -32.78 -12.36
C ASP A 570 27.59 -32.14 -13.59
N GLU A 571 28.73 -31.47 -13.41
CA GLU A 571 29.49 -30.89 -14.51
C GLU A 571 29.96 -31.94 -15.52
N LYS A 572 30.44 -33.09 -15.04
CA LYS A 572 30.82 -34.24 -15.91
C LYS A 572 29.62 -34.77 -16.68
N ARG A 573 28.45 -34.93 -16.00
CA ARG A 573 27.20 -35.34 -16.62
C ARG A 573 26.76 -34.39 -17.69
N PHE A 574 26.74 -33.08 -17.36
CA PHE A 574 26.41 -32.02 -18.32
C PHE A 574 27.30 -32.02 -19.55
N LYS A 575 28.60 -32.13 -19.38
CA LYS A 575 29.56 -32.24 -20.52
C LYS A 575 29.29 -33.47 -21.41
N ARG A 576 28.87 -34.59 -20.84
CA ARG A 576 28.46 -35.77 -21.60
C ARG A 576 27.20 -35.49 -22.41
N LEU A 577 26.18 -34.90 -21.79
CA LEU A 577 24.93 -34.50 -22.45
C LEU A 577 25.19 -33.50 -23.58
N LEU A 578 26.02 -32.47 -23.35
CA LEU A 578 26.40 -31.54 -24.39
C LEU A 578 27.11 -32.20 -25.56
N LYS A 579 28.03 -33.17 -25.27
CA LYS A 579 28.72 -33.93 -26.32
C LYS A 579 27.77 -34.81 -27.14
N GLN A 580 26.80 -35.43 -26.51
CA GLN A 580 25.76 -36.21 -27.16
C GLN A 580 24.89 -35.32 -28.05
N PHE A 581 24.39 -34.24 -27.48
CA PHE A 581 23.52 -33.27 -28.18
C PHE A 581 24.20 -32.65 -29.41
N ARG A 582 25.50 -32.33 -29.30
CA ARG A 582 26.28 -31.79 -30.42
C ARG A 582 26.55 -32.82 -31.53
N LYS A 583 26.40 -34.09 -31.29
CA LYS A 583 26.53 -35.11 -32.31
C LYS A 583 25.27 -35.34 -33.13
N GLU A 584 24.14 -34.85 -32.65
CA GLU A 584 22.88 -34.89 -33.35
C GLU A 584 22.89 -33.84 -34.52
N THR A 585 22.76 -34.30 -35.74
CA THR A 585 22.98 -33.45 -36.97
C THR A 585 22.14 -32.17 -36.98
N ALA A 586 20.91 -32.25 -36.49
CA ALA A 586 20.03 -31.07 -36.42
C ALA A 586 20.43 -30.06 -35.35
N ALA A 587 20.92 -30.54 -34.22
CA ALA A 587 21.42 -29.66 -33.18
C ALA A 587 22.63 -28.86 -33.69
N VAL A 588 23.49 -29.47 -34.50
CA VAL A 588 24.64 -28.79 -35.10
C VAL A 588 24.17 -27.69 -36.09
N ASP A 589 23.19 -27.99 -36.94
CA ASP A 589 22.67 -27.02 -37.91
C ASP A 589 21.91 -25.87 -37.19
N ALA A 590 21.13 -26.19 -36.18
CA ALA A 590 20.42 -25.17 -35.40
C ALA A 590 21.39 -24.26 -34.61
N MET A 591 22.47 -24.84 -34.06
CA MET A 591 23.47 -24.06 -33.31
C MET A 591 24.37 -23.21 -34.21
N ASN A 592 24.46 -23.50 -35.50
CA ASN A 592 25.15 -22.66 -36.49
C ASN A 592 24.26 -21.54 -37.03
N LEU A 593 23.04 -21.37 -36.52
CA LEU A 593 22.12 -20.34 -36.94
C LEU A 593 22.67 -18.95 -36.64
N ARG A 594 22.85 -18.17 -37.71
CA ARG A 594 23.26 -16.76 -37.68
C ARG A 594 22.35 -15.96 -38.55
N ILE A 595 21.59 -15.04 -37.95
CA ILE A 595 20.60 -14.22 -38.67
C ILE A 595 20.59 -12.82 -38.09
N LYS A 596 20.71 -11.82 -38.94
CA LYS A 596 20.64 -10.39 -38.57
C LYS A 596 21.54 -10.03 -37.37
N GLY A 597 22.78 -10.53 -37.38
CA GLY A 597 23.76 -10.25 -36.32
C GLY A 597 23.48 -10.96 -34.99
N MET A 598 22.56 -11.92 -34.95
CA MET A 598 22.29 -12.79 -33.81
C MET A 598 22.77 -14.22 -34.04
N PHE A 599 23.25 -14.87 -33.00
CA PHE A 599 23.56 -16.30 -33.01
C PHE A 599 23.12 -16.97 -31.71
N ILE A 600 23.00 -18.30 -31.73
CA ILE A 600 22.60 -19.11 -30.59
C ILE A 600 23.72 -20.09 -30.22
N ARG A 601 23.90 -20.32 -28.92
CA ARG A 601 24.87 -21.30 -28.43
C ARG A 601 24.37 -22.00 -27.17
N LEU A 602 24.94 -23.16 -26.89
CA LEU A 602 24.80 -23.84 -25.61
C LEU A 602 25.78 -23.26 -24.57
N PRO A 603 25.43 -23.37 -23.27
CA PRO A 603 26.40 -23.13 -22.21
C PRO A 603 27.63 -24.04 -22.37
N LYS A 604 28.81 -23.56 -22.04
CA LYS A 604 30.04 -24.36 -22.05
C LYS A 604 30.17 -25.15 -20.74
N GLU A 605 29.68 -24.58 -19.65
CA GLU A 605 29.71 -25.12 -18.28
C GLU A 605 28.44 -24.73 -17.54
N LEU A 606 28.09 -25.48 -16.49
CA LEU A 606 26.87 -25.22 -15.69
C LEU A 606 26.90 -23.87 -14.97
N ASP A 607 28.07 -23.36 -14.62
CA ASP A 607 28.20 -22.09 -13.91
C ASP A 607 27.91 -20.88 -14.82
N GLU A 608 27.91 -21.05 -16.14
CA GLU A 608 27.43 -19.99 -17.05
C GLU A 608 25.96 -19.67 -16.84
N LEU A 609 25.11 -20.66 -16.44
CA LEU A 609 23.71 -20.43 -16.16
C LEU A 609 23.51 -19.45 -15.00
N LYS A 610 24.37 -19.55 -13.97
CA LYS A 610 24.33 -18.62 -12.85
C LYS A 610 24.69 -17.21 -13.29
N ARG A 611 25.83 -17.05 -14.01
CA ARG A 611 26.28 -15.76 -14.53
C ARG A 611 25.26 -15.13 -15.49
N GLU A 612 24.60 -15.94 -16.32
CA GLU A 612 23.54 -15.50 -17.23
C GLU A 612 22.35 -14.94 -16.44
N GLY A 613 21.89 -15.67 -15.39
CA GLY A 613 20.79 -15.25 -14.55
C GLY A 613 21.08 -13.97 -13.76
N GLU A 614 22.30 -13.84 -13.24
CA GLU A 614 22.76 -12.64 -12.54
C GLU A 614 22.79 -11.43 -13.47
N THR A 615 23.31 -11.60 -14.70
CA THR A 615 23.44 -10.50 -15.67
C THR A 615 22.08 -10.07 -16.24
N LEU A 616 21.20 -11.02 -16.56
CA LEU A 616 19.88 -10.73 -17.13
C LEU A 616 18.79 -10.51 -16.08
N HIS A 617 19.11 -10.64 -14.79
CA HIS A 617 18.17 -10.51 -13.68
C HIS A 617 16.95 -11.43 -13.83
N HIS A 618 17.18 -12.72 -14.12
CA HIS A 618 16.15 -13.76 -14.19
C HIS A 618 16.60 -15.09 -13.61
N CYS A 619 15.66 -16.03 -13.43
CA CYS A 619 15.86 -17.23 -12.62
C CYS A 619 16.62 -18.38 -13.30
N VAL A 620 17.26 -18.21 -14.46
CA VAL A 620 17.91 -19.32 -15.18
C VAL A 620 19.01 -20.00 -14.37
N GLY A 621 19.65 -19.31 -13.45
CA GLY A 621 20.62 -19.89 -12.52
C GLY A 621 20.05 -21.06 -11.69
N THR A 622 18.74 -21.06 -11.42
CA THR A 622 18.05 -22.14 -10.68
C THR A 622 17.82 -23.41 -11.52
N TYR A 623 18.02 -23.32 -12.83
CA TYR A 623 17.84 -24.45 -13.76
C TYR A 623 19.04 -25.41 -13.81
N ARG A 624 20.12 -25.09 -13.10
CA ARG A 624 21.37 -25.87 -13.09
C ARG A 624 21.13 -27.37 -12.94
N ASP A 625 20.36 -27.78 -11.94
CA ASP A 625 20.10 -29.20 -11.64
C ASP A 625 19.25 -29.87 -12.72
N LYS A 626 18.27 -29.18 -13.28
CA LYS A 626 17.44 -29.68 -14.38
C LYS A 626 18.26 -29.92 -15.65
N VAL A 627 19.16 -28.95 -15.95
CA VAL A 627 20.05 -29.04 -17.10
C VAL A 627 21.09 -30.17 -16.91
N ALA A 628 21.64 -30.30 -15.71
CA ALA A 628 22.58 -31.36 -15.38
C ALA A 628 21.97 -32.78 -15.50
N ARG A 629 20.66 -32.92 -15.19
CA ARG A 629 19.91 -34.16 -15.36
C ARG A 629 19.44 -34.42 -16.80
N GLY A 630 19.44 -33.39 -17.65
CA GLY A 630 18.90 -33.45 -19.01
C GLY A 630 17.38 -33.27 -19.10
N ASP A 631 16.74 -32.79 -18.02
CA ASP A 631 15.28 -32.53 -17.99
C ASP A 631 14.87 -31.40 -18.92
N THR A 632 15.80 -30.49 -19.23
CA THR A 632 15.65 -29.36 -20.15
C THR A 632 17.00 -28.91 -20.69
N MET A 633 17.01 -28.25 -21.84
CA MET A 633 18.20 -27.62 -22.40
C MET A 633 18.05 -26.10 -22.39
N ILE A 634 19.11 -25.41 -22.11
CA ILE A 634 19.18 -23.95 -22.12
C ILE A 634 20.11 -23.51 -23.25
N PHE A 635 19.63 -22.56 -24.06
CA PHE A 635 20.40 -21.90 -25.10
C PHE A 635 20.56 -20.43 -24.78
N PHE A 636 21.71 -19.89 -25.14
CA PHE A 636 22.00 -18.46 -25.06
C PHE A 636 21.97 -17.83 -26.45
N ILE A 637 21.15 -16.81 -26.64
CA ILE A 637 21.13 -15.95 -27.83
C ILE A 637 22.06 -14.78 -27.55
N ARG A 638 22.93 -14.50 -28.51
CA ARG A 638 23.96 -13.46 -28.45
C ARG A 638 23.91 -12.57 -29.69
N LEU A 639 24.37 -11.34 -29.53
CA LEU A 639 24.67 -10.47 -30.67
C LEU A 639 26.09 -10.76 -31.18
N GLU A 640 26.30 -10.78 -32.49
CA GLU A 640 27.63 -10.98 -33.08
C GLU A 640 28.59 -9.85 -32.72
N ALA A 641 28.07 -8.62 -32.55
CA ALA A 641 28.83 -7.47 -32.10
C ALA A 641 29.31 -7.56 -30.64
N GLU A 642 28.57 -8.33 -29.79
CA GLU A 642 28.87 -8.49 -28.37
C GLU A 642 28.71 -9.98 -27.96
N PRO A 643 29.56 -10.90 -28.44
CA PRO A 643 29.35 -12.35 -28.33
C PRO A 643 29.35 -12.90 -26.90
N ASP A 644 30.05 -12.23 -26.00
CA ASP A 644 30.17 -12.64 -24.59
C ASP A 644 29.08 -12.01 -23.70
N ARG A 645 28.37 -11.01 -24.17
CA ARG A 645 27.32 -10.33 -23.42
C ARG A 645 25.99 -11.06 -23.49
N PRO A 646 25.36 -11.40 -22.36
CA PRO A 646 24.02 -11.97 -22.32
C PRO A 646 22.99 -11.06 -23.02
N PHE A 647 22.16 -11.67 -23.89
CA PHE A 647 21.12 -10.95 -24.62
C PHE A 647 19.74 -11.56 -24.36
N TYR A 648 19.54 -12.85 -24.74
CA TYR A 648 18.35 -13.63 -24.41
C TYR A 648 18.73 -15.06 -24.03
N THR A 649 17.91 -15.66 -23.15
CA THR A 649 18.02 -17.07 -22.74
C THR A 649 16.78 -17.81 -23.16
N LEU A 650 16.95 -18.94 -23.83
CA LEU A 650 15.91 -19.80 -24.36
C LEU A 650 15.92 -21.15 -23.64
N GLU A 651 14.75 -21.59 -23.18
CA GLU A 651 14.52 -22.93 -22.64
C GLU A 651 13.92 -23.84 -23.70
N TRP A 652 14.54 -25.00 -23.90
CA TRP A 652 14.15 -26.02 -24.86
C TRP A 652 13.80 -27.34 -24.19
N LYS A 653 12.65 -27.91 -24.54
CA LYS A 653 12.21 -29.24 -24.11
C LYS A 653 11.41 -29.90 -25.21
N GLY A 654 12.09 -30.31 -26.30
CA GLY A 654 11.42 -30.75 -27.54
C GLY A 654 10.69 -29.60 -28.29
N ARG A 655 10.51 -28.47 -27.63
CA ARG A 655 9.98 -27.22 -28.20
C ARG A 655 10.50 -26.04 -27.39
N VAL A 656 10.33 -24.83 -27.91
CA VAL A 656 10.60 -23.61 -27.12
C VAL A 656 9.56 -23.51 -26.02
N ILE A 657 10.01 -23.56 -24.76
CA ILE A 657 9.16 -23.37 -23.58
C ILE A 657 9.05 -21.89 -23.28
N GLN A 658 10.17 -21.20 -23.24
CA GLN A 658 10.25 -19.74 -23.03
C GLN A 658 11.55 -19.18 -23.59
N CYS A 659 11.52 -17.89 -23.92
CA CYS A 659 12.71 -17.13 -24.24
C CYS A 659 12.58 -15.74 -23.62
N ARG A 660 13.54 -15.37 -22.74
CA ARG A 660 13.48 -14.17 -21.92
C ARG A 660 14.78 -13.40 -21.97
N GLY A 661 14.67 -12.08 -22.03
CA GLY A 661 15.79 -11.16 -21.95
C GLY A 661 15.93 -10.51 -20.57
N PHE A 662 16.57 -9.35 -20.52
CA PHE A 662 16.84 -8.61 -19.29
C PHE A 662 15.55 -8.34 -18.49
N LYS A 663 15.59 -8.65 -17.16
CA LYS A 663 14.43 -8.54 -16.24
C LYS A 663 13.18 -9.29 -16.72
N ASN A 664 13.38 -10.46 -17.33
CA ASN A 664 12.30 -11.28 -17.89
C ASN A 664 11.49 -10.59 -19.00
N CYS A 665 12.06 -9.64 -19.73
CA CYS A 665 11.36 -9.01 -20.84
C CYS A 665 10.99 -10.02 -21.92
N ASP A 666 9.90 -9.77 -22.62
CA ASP A 666 9.46 -10.55 -23.77
C ASP A 666 10.40 -10.36 -24.97
N MET A 667 10.36 -11.31 -25.89
CA MET A 667 11.13 -11.25 -27.15
C MET A 667 10.74 -10.04 -27.99
N THR A 668 11.72 -9.34 -28.54
CA THR A 668 11.47 -8.38 -29.62
C THR A 668 11.01 -9.11 -30.90
N PRO A 669 10.37 -8.42 -31.85
CA PRO A 669 9.97 -9.03 -33.10
C PRO A 669 11.12 -9.75 -33.85
N GLU A 670 12.31 -9.20 -33.83
CA GLU A 670 13.52 -9.75 -34.44
C GLU A 670 13.98 -11.03 -33.73
N VAL A 671 14.00 -11.01 -32.39
CA VAL A 671 14.35 -12.20 -31.58
C VAL A 671 13.30 -13.29 -31.75
N LYS A 672 12.02 -12.93 -31.82
CA LYS A 672 10.93 -13.88 -32.04
C LYS A 672 11.06 -14.55 -33.41
N ALA A 673 11.37 -13.79 -34.49
CA ALA A 673 11.63 -14.35 -35.81
C ALA A 673 12.84 -15.29 -35.76
N PHE A 674 13.92 -14.93 -35.12
CA PHE A 674 15.11 -15.79 -34.92
C PHE A 674 14.75 -17.11 -34.22
N VAL A 675 14.01 -17.01 -33.10
CA VAL A 675 13.60 -18.18 -32.30
C VAL A 675 12.66 -19.10 -33.09
N ASN A 676 11.76 -18.57 -33.92
CA ASN A 676 10.89 -19.37 -34.76
C ASN A 676 11.72 -20.20 -35.79
N ILE A 677 12.69 -19.57 -36.46
CA ILE A 677 13.57 -20.28 -37.41
C ILE A 677 14.42 -21.33 -36.70
N PHE A 678 14.90 -21.02 -35.48
CA PHE A 678 15.61 -21.99 -34.65
C PHE A 678 14.72 -23.19 -34.29
N GLN A 679 13.47 -22.95 -33.88
CA GLN A 679 12.51 -23.99 -33.57
C GLN A 679 12.18 -24.86 -34.81
N GLU A 680 11.94 -24.27 -35.94
CA GLU A 680 11.69 -24.99 -37.20
C GLU A 680 12.86 -25.92 -37.54
N LYS A 681 14.10 -25.43 -37.45
CA LYS A 681 15.30 -26.27 -37.66
C LYS A 681 15.44 -27.40 -36.67
N MET A 682 15.02 -27.20 -35.40
CA MET A 682 15.07 -28.22 -34.39
C MET A 682 13.97 -29.28 -34.55
N VAL A 683 12.78 -28.89 -35.03
CA VAL A 683 11.61 -29.77 -35.24
C VAL A 683 11.73 -30.58 -36.53
N GLU A 684 12.23 -30.01 -37.65
CA GLU A 684 12.47 -30.74 -38.90
C GLU A 684 13.27 -32.01 -38.74
N TYR A 685 14.01 -32.10 -37.65
CA TYR A 685 14.80 -33.30 -37.36
C TYR A 685 14.05 -34.38 -36.55
N GLU A 686 13.15 -34.01 -35.66
CA GLU A 686 12.34 -34.98 -34.91
C GLU A 686 11.40 -35.76 -35.84
N GLU A 687 11.05 -35.20 -36.99
CA GLU A 687 10.16 -35.83 -37.99
C GLU A 687 10.89 -36.75 -39.04
N LYS A 688 12.24 -36.69 -39.09
CA LYS A 688 12.97 -37.56 -39.98
C LYS A 688 13.22 -38.91 -39.30
N PRO A 689 12.70 -40.05 -39.85
CA PRO A 689 12.94 -41.37 -39.24
C PRO A 689 14.42 -41.68 -39.26
N VAL A 690 15.02 -41.75 -38.06
CA VAL A 690 16.38 -42.23 -37.88
C VAL A 690 16.39 -43.69 -38.30
N ASN A 691 17.02 -44.02 -39.42
CA ASN A 691 17.42 -45.35 -39.78
C ASN A 691 18.41 -45.85 -38.73
N ARG A 692 17.90 -46.47 -37.66
CA ARG A 692 18.72 -47.22 -36.70
C ARG A 692 19.20 -48.46 -37.39
N GLY A 693 20.30 -48.32 -38.11
CA GLY A 693 21.06 -49.47 -38.58
C GLY A 693 21.37 -50.37 -37.36
N LYS A 694 20.81 -51.57 -37.40
CA LYS A 694 21.21 -52.67 -36.57
C LYS A 694 22.71 -52.89 -36.79
N ALA A 695 23.55 -52.46 -35.83
CA ALA A 695 24.89 -53.02 -35.73
C ALA A 695 24.78 -54.16 -34.74
N GLY A 696 25.11 -55.38 -35.22
CA GLY A 696 25.14 -56.63 -34.53
C GLY A 696 26.19 -56.72 -33.38
#